data_d826c780ef4fb52a87bfb1c2960ebf8e
#
_entry.id   d826c780ef4fb52a87bfb1c2960ebf8e
#
_cell.length_a   1.000
_cell.length_b   1.000
_cell.length_c   1.000
_cell.angle_alpha   90.00
_cell.angle_beta   90.00
_cell.angle_gamma   90.00
#
_symmetry.space_group_name_H-M   'P 1'
#
loop_
_entity.id
_entity.type
_entity.pdbx_description
1 polymer ?
#
loop_
_entity_poly.entity_id
_entity_poly.type
_entity_poly.pdbx_seq_one_letter_code
_entity_poly.pdbx_strand_id
1 'polypeptide(L)'
;MKKNISILVLAAALLPLLFSCNKAVESISVPENGLVTISASIPDGPATRVAAAAAETDLAWKWEERDQILVAGVNSSVFDIEDGFTAHQADFTGKPVAGTTFSILYPGSYGSVAELEAASWTGQVQTGNGSMDHLAYCALLSGVDAFETFEFSDAWAAEHKGTFKQSGVLKFALTLPEGVTAPESVAIRADEPVFYADNAGTKATSLSLDLKEVSLGEDHVLTAWMTLPWQEVKVPAGTVLTVTVVADGSNHWQRSVTLAAEASLLPGKVNTIVLDATGWTGTGHYAGGEGTAESPWLIADAASLRSVRGDLVSGETKYFKMIQDVDISGAEWAPLNNEGSFDKFIHFDGNGKTISGLTITEPVAYASFAGVLYGTLKDVVFDGASINAGSNKAGIVAGYLGTGKNLTECSLTGVTVNNSAIEGAAYLGGVIGQVAVVTTVSDCHILNSTVTTSVNNVGGFVGVPDCADAKFEDCSAEGVTVVTTAAVQYAGGFVGNINKLANFERCLVKDAVIEAPSTKRVGGFVGQAGKYAGVITGCVVENATIAAGQNSGGFVGVDYFADINKCAVVGGKITANSSHVGGFAGYPEGNASLSCKIADSYSTMEVVGGGQAEVGGFIGIAKGLIVVERCFSAGAVSGTHENTGIFAGRIDVNTAAVSSCIGWSATLPFAGTTVDGAESVKDNYAGNEGTISSQATTLGWSTEVWDLSGDAPKLK
;
A
#
# COMPACT_ATOMS: atom_id res chain seq x y z
N MET A 1 -49.37 -32.22 7.28
CA MET A 1 -48.82 -32.79 8.52
C MET A 1 -48.07 -31.69 9.24
N LYS A 2 -48.69 -31.15 10.27
CA LYS A 2 -48.11 -30.14 11.15
C LYS A 2 -47.19 -30.87 12.12
N LYS A 3 -45.94 -30.48 12.22
CA LYS A 3 -45.08 -30.84 13.36
C LYS A 3 -44.82 -29.58 14.18
N ASN A 4 -45.48 -29.53 15.31
CA ASN A 4 -45.21 -28.64 16.40
C ASN A 4 -43.81 -28.98 16.97
N ILE A 5 -42.96 -28.01 17.08
CA ILE A 5 -41.76 -28.11 17.90
C ILE A 5 -42.05 -27.34 19.19
N SER A 6 -42.32 -28.14 20.22
CA SER A 6 -42.44 -27.65 21.59
C SER A 6 -41.07 -27.23 22.11
N ILE A 7 -40.92 -25.98 22.54
CA ILE A 7 -39.75 -25.51 23.29
C ILE A 7 -39.89 -26.06 24.69
N LEU A 8 -39.01 -26.98 25.06
CA LEU A 8 -38.93 -27.60 26.37
C LEU A 8 -38.16 -26.67 27.30
N VAL A 9 -38.86 -26.05 28.24
CA VAL A 9 -38.22 -25.44 29.41
C VAL A 9 -37.74 -26.60 30.28
N LEU A 10 -36.44 -26.87 30.32
CA LEU A 10 -35.91 -27.97 31.11
C LEU A 10 -35.63 -27.47 32.52
N ALA A 11 -36.61 -27.64 33.38
CA ALA A 11 -36.37 -27.64 34.83
C ALA A 11 -35.63 -28.94 35.19
N ALA A 12 -34.35 -28.86 35.45
CA ALA A 12 -33.56 -29.96 35.97
C ALA A 12 -33.84 -30.14 37.47
N ALA A 13 -34.74 -31.06 37.78
CA ALA A 13 -34.83 -31.62 39.13
C ALA A 13 -33.91 -32.82 39.19
N LEU A 14 -32.92 -32.79 40.12
CA LEU A 14 -32.37 -34.01 40.75
C LEU A 14 -31.65 -33.72 42.05
N LEU A 15 -32.25 -34.24 43.04
CA LEU A 15 -32.01 -34.56 44.43
C LEU A 15 -30.59 -35.09 44.78
N PRO A 16 -30.36 -35.23 46.08
CA PRO A 16 -30.07 -34.24 47.14
C PRO A 16 -28.77 -34.53 47.85
N LEU A 17 -28.20 -33.56 48.55
CA LEU A 17 -27.67 -33.71 49.89
C LEU A 17 -27.14 -32.38 50.44
N LEU A 18 -28.01 -31.78 51.26
CA LEU A 18 -27.68 -31.11 52.54
C LEU A 18 -26.54 -30.07 52.61
N PHE A 19 -26.82 -28.80 52.61
CA PHE A 19 -27.06 -27.90 53.75
C PHE A 19 -27.33 -26.48 53.25
N SER A 20 -28.53 -26.04 53.56
CA SER A 20 -28.97 -24.72 53.97
C SER A 20 -28.31 -23.44 53.38
N CYS A 21 -28.99 -22.85 52.43
CA CYS A 21 -29.56 -21.50 52.50
C CYS A 21 -30.51 -21.30 51.33
N ASN A 22 -31.80 -21.34 51.61
CA ASN A 22 -32.87 -21.05 50.65
C ASN A 22 -32.89 -19.55 50.36
N LYS A 23 -32.55 -19.16 49.12
CA LYS A 23 -33.37 -18.19 48.40
C LYS A 23 -33.88 -18.90 47.17
N ALA A 24 -35.19 -19.06 47.13
CA ALA A 24 -35.88 -19.59 45.96
C ALA A 24 -35.58 -18.68 44.76
N VAL A 25 -35.10 -19.29 43.69
CA VAL A 25 -35.13 -18.63 42.37
C VAL A 25 -36.64 -18.58 42.03
N GLU A 26 -37.25 -17.41 42.19
CA GLU A 26 -38.56 -17.15 41.68
C GLU A 26 -38.47 -17.28 40.16
N SER A 27 -39.29 -18.17 39.60
CA SER A 27 -39.45 -18.33 38.16
C SER A 27 -40.01 -17.04 37.59
N ILE A 28 -39.28 -16.41 36.66
CA ILE A 28 -39.80 -15.29 35.87
C ILE A 28 -41.12 -15.73 35.25
N SER A 29 -42.24 -15.11 35.62
CA SER A 29 -43.54 -15.33 35.00
C SER A 29 -43.47 -14.72 33.60
N VAL A 30 -43.39 -15.57 32.55
CA VAL A 30 -43.48 -15.13 31.16
C VAL A 30 -44.89 -14.60 30.93
N PRO A 31 -45.11 -13.34 30.59
CA PRO A 31 -46.43 -12.81 30.28
C PRO A 31 -47.08 -13.53 29.11
N GLU A 32 -48.42 -13.44 28.96
CA GLU A 32 -49.17 -14.05 27.86
C GLU A 32 -48.71 -13.62 26.47
N ASN A 33 -48.04 -12.44 26.32
CA ASN A 33 -47.45 -11.93 25.09
C ASN A 33 -46.06 -12.52 24.77
N GLY A 34 -45.47 -13.33 25.66
CA GLY A 34 -44.17 -13.95 25.44
C GLY A 34 -42.97 -13.01 25.57
N LEU A 35 -43.15 -11.81 26.08
CA LEU A 35 -42.12 -10.81 26.37
C LEU A 35 -41.79 -10.78 27.86
N VAL A 36 -40.56 -10.37 28.20
CA VAL A 36 -40.11 -10.13 29.57
C VAL A 36 -39.65 -8.69 29.69
N THR A 37 -39.85 -8.11 30.89
CA THR A 37 -39.45 -6.75 31.21
C THR A 37 -38.26 -6.82 32.18
N ILE A 38 -37.26 -5.99 31.95
CA ILE A 38 -36.08 -5.82 32.79
C ILE A 38 -35.95 -4.33 33.16
N SER A 39 -35.66 -4.06 34.43
CA SER A 39 -35.43 -2.70 34.90
C SER A 39 -33.95 -2.34 34.88
N ALA A 40 -33.63 -1.22 34.28
CA ALA A 40 -32.29 -0.71 34.13
C ALA A 40 -32.12 0.60 34.86
N SER A 41 -30.96 0.78 35.47
CA SER A 41 -30.57 2.07 36.03
C SER A 41 -29.18 2.51 35.58
N ILE A 42 -29.01 3.81 35.55
CA ILE A 42 -27.73 4.50 35.39
C ILE A 42 -27.48 5.27 36.68
N PRO A 43 -26.27 5.16 37.30
CA PRO A 43 -25.97 5.89 38.53
C PRO A 43 -26.23 7.40 38.42
N ASP A 44 -26.74 8.01 39.49
CA ASP A 44 -26.82 9.45 39.62
C ASP A 44 -25.43 10.07 39.60
N GLY A 45 -24.99 10.61 38.45
CA GLY A 45 -23.82 11.44 38.35
C GLY A 45 -24.17 12.92 38.39
N PRO A 46 -23.21 13.84 38.54
CA PRO A 46 -23.50 15.27 38.41
C PRO A 46 -24.07 15.55 37.04
N ALA A 47 -25.33 15.98 37.00
CA ALA A 47 -26.09 16.17 35.77
C ALA A 47 -25.47 17.30 34.94
N THR A 48 -24.92 16.97 33.76
CA THR A 48 -24.62 18.02 32.79
C THR A 48 -24.73 17.55 31.33
N ARG A 49 -25.86 17.89 30.77
CA ARG A 49 -25.94 18.26 29.35
C ARG A 49 -25.92 19.78 29.15
N VAL A 50 -25.87 20.61 30.17
CA VAL A 50 -25.94 22.07 30.00
C VAL A 50 -25.07 22.80 31.03
N ALA A 51 -24.28 23.74 30.49
CA ALA A 51 -23.48 24.75 31.13
C ALA A 51 -22.23 24.29 31.89
N ALA A 52 -21.12 24.52 31.23
CA ALA A 52 -19.78 24.40 31.74
C ALA A 52 -19.56 25.16 33.02
N ALA A 53 -19.32 24.44 34.11
CA ALA A 53 -18.50 24.95 35.18
C ALA A 53 -17.22 24.12 35.21
N ALA A 54 -16.10 24.74 35.44
CA ALA A 54 -14.74 24.23 35.27
C ALA A 54 -14.33 23.12 36.25
N ALA A 55 -15.22 22.24 36.68
CA ALA A 55 -14.98 21.21 37.69
C ALA A 55 -15.68 19.85 37.43
N GLU A 56 -16.12 19.58 36.18
CA GLU A 56 -16.84 18.33 35.90
C GLU A 56 -15.88 17.23 35.51
N THR A 57 -15.72 16.25 36.39
CA THR A 57 -14.86 15.07 36.17
C THR A 57 -15.64 13.81 35.82
N ASP A 58 -16.97 13.83 36.01
CA ASP A 58 -17.84 12.66 35.84
C ASP A 58 -18.87 12.88 34.73
N LEU A 59 -19.10 11.84 33.92
CA LEU A 59 -20.13 11.83 32.89
C LEU A 59 -21.45 11.39 33.50
N ALA A 60 -22.50 12.19 33.30
CA ALA A 60 -23.86 11.82 33.58
C ALA A 60 -24.57 11.45 32.26
N TRP A 61 -24.96 10.21 32.13
CA TRP A 61 -25.78 9.71 31.04
C TRP A 61 -27.25 9.66 31.48
N LYS A 62 -28.16 9.76 30.53
CA LYS A 62 -29.59 9.65 30.79
C LYS A 62 -30.25 8.78 29.73
N TRP A 63 -31.32 8.11 30.11
CA TRP A 63 -32.19 7.41 29.18
C TRP A 63 -32.97 8.39 28.31
N GLU A 64 -33.14 8.03 27.05
CA GLU A 64 -33.90 8.79 26.06
C GLU A 64 -34.93 7.91 25.36
N GLU A 65 -35.94 8.54 24.78
CA GLU A 65 -36.94 7.86 23.96
C GLU A 65 -36.24 7.08 22.82
N ARG A 66 -36.66 5.82 22.65
CA ARG A 66 -36.10 4.87 21.69
C ARG A 66 -34.75 4.25 22.05
N ASP A 67 -34.28 4.42 23.25
CA ASP A 67 -33.13 3.68 23.70
C ASP A 67 -33.40 2.15 23.66
N GLN A 68 -32.36 1.40 23.34
CA GLN A 68 -32.40 -0.06 23.27
C GLN A 68 -31.17 -0.63 23.98
N ILE A 69 -31.38 -1.79 24.59
CA ILE A 69 -30.29 -2.62 25.09
C ILE A 69 -30.30 -3.97 24.38
N LEU A 70 -29.13 -4.56 24.18
CA LEU A 70 -29.01 -5.96 23.78
C LEU A 70 -28.67 -6.82 24.99
N VAL A 71 -29.44 -7.86 25.24
CA VAL A 71 -29.10 -8.91 26.18
C VAL A 71 -28.60 -10.12 25.42
N ALA A 72 -27.42 -10.60 25.69
CA ALA A 72 -26.77 -11.73 25.05
C ALA A 72 -26.42 -12.81 26.09
N GLY A 73 -26.88 -14.03 25.84
CA GLY A 73 -26.58 -15.24 26.59
C GLY A 73 -26.33 -16.41 25.64
N VAL A 74 -27.07 -17.51 25.74
CA VAL A 74 -27.05 -18.59 24.74
C VAL A 74 -27.65 -18.13 23.41
N ASN A 75 -28.63 -17.26 23.47
CA ASN A 75 -29.19 -16.47 22.37
C ASN A 75 -29.14 -15.00 22.74
N SER A 76 -29.45 -14.10 21.82
CA SER A 76 -29.53 -12.67 22.08
C SER A 76 -30.87 -12.08 21.72
N SER A 77 -31.26 -11.00 22.38
CA SER A 77 -32.48 -10.25 22.08
C SER A 77 -32.27 -8.76 22.38
N VAL A 78 -32.80 -7.93 21.48
CA VAL A 78 -32.91 -6.48 21.71
C VAL A 78 -34.13 -6.22 22.56
N PHE A 79 -34.00 -5.35 23.53
CA PHE A 79 -35.05 -4.88 24.43
C PHE A 79 -35.25 -3.38 24.18
N ASP A 80 -36.49 -3.02 23.97
CA ASP A 80 -36.92 -1.64 23.72
C ASP A 80 -37.31 -0.96 25.02
N ILE A 81 -36.99 0.32 25.16
CA ILE A 81 -37.35 1.13 26.32
C ILE A 81 -38.89 1.32 26.38
N GLU A 82 -39.45 1.20 27.57
CA GLU A 82 -40.84 1.43 27.84
C GLU A 82 -41.15 2.90 28.17
N ASP A 83 -42.42 3.30 27.93
CA ASP A 83 -42.93 4.61 28.33
C ASP A 83 -42.87 4.77 29.86
N GLY A 84 -42.62 6.01 30.33
CA GLY A 84 -42.59 6.32 31.76
C GLY A 84 -41.21 6.28 32.41
N PHE A 85 -40.15 6.11 31.61
CA PHE A 85 -38.77 6.17 32.09
C PHE A 85 -38.42 7.55 32.68
N THR A 86 -37.39 7.55 33.53
CA THR A 86 -36.75 8.78 34.03
C THR A 86 -35.34 8.91 33.44
N ALA A 87 -34.66 10.01 33.77
CA ALA A 87 -33.27 10.19 33.34
C ALA A 87 -32.33 8.99 33.74
N HIS A 88 -32.63 8.37 34.89
CA HIS A 88 -31.72 7.36 35.48
C HIS A 88 -32.35 5.97 35.65
N GLN A 89 -33.64 5.82 35.39
CA GLN A 89 -34.33 4.54 35.51
C GLN A 89 -35.24 4.32 34.30
N ALA A 90 -35.20 3.12 33.77
CA ALA A 90 -36.03 2.70 32.65
C ALA A 90 -36.34 1.22 32.73
N ASP A 91 -37.52 0.85 32.25
CA ASP A 91 -37.91 -0.53 31.98
C ASP A 91 -37.70 -0.80 30.50
N PHE A 92 -37.21 -1.99 30.19
CA PHE A 92 -36.97 -2.45 28.83
C PHE A 92 -37.70 -3.79 28.60
N THR A 93 -38.39 -3.92 27.48
CA THR A 93 -39.15 -5.09 27.14
C THR A 93 -38.63 -5.78 25.88
N GLY A 94 -38.44 -7.08 25.97
CA GLY A 94 -37.90 -7.90 24.88
C GLY A 94 -38.21 -9.39 25.03
N LYS A 95 -37.69 -10.20 24.10
CA LYS A 95 -37.84 -11.66 24.14
C LYS A 95 -36.89 -12.25 25.20
N PRO A 96 -37.34 -13.33 25.90
CA PRO A 96 -36.49 -14.00 26.88
C PRO A 96 -35.15 -14.46 26.30
N VAL A 97 -34.07 -14.28 27.05
CA VAL A 97 -32.75 -14.76 26.72
C VAL A 97 -32.39 -15.92 27.64
N ALA A 98 -31.91 -17.02 27.05
CA ALA A 98 -31.47 -18.20 27.79
C ALA A 98 -29.97 -18.09 28.17
N GLY A 99 -29.64 -18.54 29.39
CA GLY A 99 -28.25 -18.56 29.83
C GLY A 99 -28.12 -18.62 31.34
N THR A 100 -26.91 -18.76 31.82
CA THR A 100 -26.52 -18.64 33.23
C THR A 100 -25.58 -17.49 33.48
N THR A 101 -25.07 -16.91 32.40
CA THR A 101 -24.25 -15.70 32.38
C THR A 101 -24.65 -14.88 31.16
N PHE A 102 -24.64 -13.58 31.29
CA PHE A 102 -25.15 -12.68 30.28
C PHE A 102 -24.17 -11.54 30.01
N SER A 103 -24.27 -10.95 28.81
CA SER A 103 -23.71 -9.64 28.48
C SER A 103 -24.86 -8.70 28.12
N ILE A 104 -24.88 -7.52 28.72
CA ILE A 104 -25.87 -6.48 28.48
C ILE A 104 -25.13 -5.30 27.83
N LEU A 105 -25.56 -4.92 26.64
CA LEU A 105 -24.91 -3.91 25.81
C LEU A 105 -25.84 -2.70 25.64
N TYR A 106 -25.25 -1.53 25.73
CA TYR A 106 -25.89 -0.28 25.32
C TYR A 106 -24.98 0.49 24.35
N PRO A 107 -25.47 1.02 23.24
CA PRO A 107 -26.83 0.84 22.71
C PRO A 107 -27.04 -0.58 22.12
N GLY A 108 -28.28 -1.04 22.17
CA GLY A 108 -28.68 -2.35 21.65
C GLY A 108 -28.60 -2.48 20.12
N SER A 109 -28.39 -1.38 19.42
CA SER A 109 -28.23 -1.32 17.97
C SER A 109 -26.96 -2.03 17.45
N TYR A 110 -25.97 -2.30 18.28
CA TYR A 110 -24.78 -3.07 17.88
C TYR A 110 -25.01 -4.56 17.64
N GLY A 111 -26.13 -5.11 18.06
CA GLY A 111 -26.51 -6.50 17.74
C GLY A 111 -25.63 -7.61 18.33
N SER A 112 -24.38 -7.33 18.75
CA SER A 112 -23.48 -8.30 19.38
C SER A 112 -22.36 -7.61 20.17
N VAL A 113 -21.74 -8.36 21.12
CA VAL A 113 -20.55 -7.91 21.86
C VAL A 113 -19.40 -7.61 20.92
N ALA A 114 -19.19 -8.46 19.91
CA ALA A 114 -18.12 -8.29 18.94
C ALA A 114 -18.28 -7.01 18.10
N GLU A 115 -19.50 -6.64 17.73
CA GLU A 115 -19.76 -5.38 17.01
C GLU A 115 -19.50 -4.17 17.92
N LEU A 116 -19.91 -4.23 19.18
CA LEU A 116 -19.64 -3.16 20.14
C LEU A 116 -18.12 -3.03 20.44
N GLU A 117 -17.40 -4.14 20.53
CA GLU A 117 -15.94 -4.13 20.69
C GLU A 117 -15.23 -3.58 19.44
N ALA A 118 -15.74 -3.85 18.26
CA ALA A 118 -15.20 -3.32 16.99
C ALA A 118 -15.65 -1.87 16.71
N ALA A 119 -16.49 -1.26 17.54
CA ALA A 119 -16.97 0.10 17.35
C ALA A 119 -15.79 1.08 17.27
N SER A 120 -15.70 1.81 16.15
CA SER A 120 -14.67 2.80 15.89
C SER A 120 -15.16 4.20 16.27
N TRP A 121 -14.28 4.99 16.84
CA TRP A 121 -14.54 6.38 17.21
C TRP A 121 -13.91 7.38 16.23
N THR A 122 -13.50 6.91 15.04
CA THR A 122 -13.05 7.76 13.95
C THR A 122 -14.23 8.41 13.22
N GLY A 123 -14.03 9.59 12.66
CA GLY A 123 -15.07 10.28 11.89
C GLY A 123 -16.20 10.90 12.72
N GLN A 124 -15.99 11.16 14.02
CA GLN A 124 -16.94 11.89 14.84
C GLN A 124 -17.08 13.33 14.33
N VAL A 125 -18.30 13.86 14.37
CA VAL A 125 -18.62 15.22 13.91
C VAL A 125 -19.42 15.95 14.96
N GLN A 126 -18.87 17.06 15.47
CA GLN A 126 -19.59 17.99 16.33
C GLN A 126 -20.20 19.13 15.51
N THR A 127 -21.47 19.41 15.70
CA THR A 127 -22.15 20.57 15.07
C THR A 127 -22.40 21.64 16.09
N GLY A 128 -21.78 22.82 15.87
CA GLY A 128 -21.83 23.96 16.80
C GLY A 128 -20.79 23.87 17.94
N ASN A 129 -20.36 25.05 18.42
CA ASN A 129 -19.37 25.14 19.50
C ASN A 129 -19.98 24.66 20.82
N GLY A 130 -19.32 23.68 21.45
CA GLY A 130 -19.74 23.12 22.73
C GLY A 130 -20.93 22.16 22.70
N SER A 131 -21.48 21.82 21.52
CA SER A 131 -22.53 20.80 21.40
C SER A 131 -22.01 19.39 21.76
N MET A 132 -22.85 18.66 22.47
CA MET A 132 -22.59 17.27 22.89
C MET A 132 -23.52 16.26 22.19
N ASP A 133 -24.34 16.69 21.23
CA ASP A 133 -25.41 15.88 20.63
C ASP A 133 -24.90 14.66 19.85
N HIS A 134 -23.65 14.72 19.38
CA HIS A 134 -22.99 13.62 18.64
C HIS A 134 -22.33 12.58 19.54
N LEU A 135 -22.22 12.84 20.87
CA LEU A 135 -21.57 11.90 21.77
C LEU A 135 -22.37 10.60 21.88
N ALA A 136 -21.70 9.49 21.68
CA ALA A 136 -22.27 8.16 21.83
C ALA A 136 -21.81 7.54 23.15
N TYR A 137 -22.76 7.08 23.94
CA TYR A 137 -22.47 6.27 25.11
C TYR A 137 -22.48 4.80 24.74
N CYS A 138 -21.38 4.11 25.03
CA CYS A 138 -21.34 2.66 24.94
C CYS A 138 -21.01 2.09 26.30
N ALA A 139 -21.77 1.08 26.69
CA ALA A 139 -21.55 0.35 27.92
C ALA A 139 -21.74 -1.16 27.75
N LEU A 140 -20.99 -1.93 28.51
CA LEU A 140 -21.04 -3.38 28.53
C LEU A 140 -20.97 -3.86 29.97
N LEU A 141 -22.01 -4.55 30.41
CA LEU A 141 -21.96 -5.45 31.56
C LEU A 141 -21.75 -6.85 31.06
N SER A 142 -20.67 -7.52 31.40
CA SER A 142 -20.33 -8.85 30.86
C SER A 142 -20.06 -9.88 31.93
N GLY A 143 -20.58 -11.11 31.74
CA GLY A 143 -20.41 -12.22 32.67
C GLY A 143 -21.31 -12.15 33.90
N VAL A 144 -22.36 -11.31 33.86
CA VAL A 144 -23.33 -11.19 34.95
C VAL A 144 -24.21 -12.43 35.06
N ASP A 145 -24.57 -12.82 36.27
CA ASP A 145 -25.28 -14.08 36.58
C ASP A 145 -26.78 -13.91 36.87
N ALA A 146 -27.29 -12.67 36.93
CA ALA A 146 -28.71 -12.35 37.03
C ALA A 146 -28.98 -10.95 36.49
N PHE A 147 -30.22 -10.70 35.96
CA PHE A 147 -30.53 -9.42 35.35
C PHE A 147 -32.05 -9.05 35.34
N GLU A 148 -32.82 -9.41 36.34
CA GLU A 148 -34.15 -8.87 36.48
C GLU A 148 -34.13 -7.34 36.64
N THR A 149 -33.14 -6.88 37.37
CA THR A 149 -32.78 -5.46 37.49
C THR A 149 -31.29 -5.34 37.36
N PHE A 150 -30.80 -4.32 36.64
CA PHE A 150 -29.36 -4.08 36.54
C PHE A 150 -29.04 -2.58 36.58
N GLU A 151 -27.80 -2.28 36.94
CA GLU A 151 -27.24 -0.94 36.90
C GLU A 151 -25.93 -0.95 36.10
N PHE A 152 -25.78 -0.02 35.19
CA PHE A 152 -24.52 0.17 34.48
C PHE A 152 -23.48 0.82 35.40
N SER A 153 -22.94 0.03 36.34
CA SER A 153 -21.89 0.44 37.27
C SER A 153 -20.96 -0.69 37.64
N ASP A 154 -19.73 -0.34 38.03
CA ASP A 154 -18.74 -1.29 38.57
C ASP A 154 -19.22 -1.98 39.82
N ALA A 155 -19.91 -1.27 40.70
CA ALA A 155 -20.43 -1.81 41.94
C ALA A 155 -21.43 -2.94 41.71
N TRP A 156 -22.41 -2.69 40.83
CA TRP A 156 -23.41 -3.68 40.48
C TRP A 156 -22.79 -4.88 39.77
N ALA A 157 -21.90 -4.63 38.80
CA ALA A 157 -21.20 -5.71 38.08
C ALA A 157 -20.41 -6.62 39.01
N ALA A 158 -19.68 -6.05 40.00
CA ALA A 158 -18.90 -6.81 40.94
C ALA A 158 -19.78 -7.70 41.85
N GLU A 159 -20.95 -7.21 42.27
CA GLU A 159 -21.91 -7.98 43.10
C GLU A 159 -22.51 -9.16 42.32
N HIS A 160 -22.63 -9.05 40.98
CA HIS A 160 -23.20 -10.04 40.08
C HIS A 160 -22.14 -10.83 39.30
N LYS A 161 -20.89 -10.83 39.78
CA LYS A 161 -19.74 -11.57 39.20
C LYS A 161 -19.44 -11.17 37.73
N GLY A 162 -19.78 -9.96 37.38
CA GLY A 162 -19.58 -9.40 36.05
C GLY A 162 -18.44 -8.37 36.00
N THR A 163 -18.28 -7.82 34.81
CA THR A 163 -17.37 -6.68 34.55
C THR A 163 -18.17 -5.59 33.87
N PHE A 164 -17.86 -4.35 34.21
CA PHE A 164 -18.45 -3.19 33.57
C PHE A 164 -17.40 -2.43 32.75
N LYS A 165 -17.78 -2.03 31.56
CA LYS A 165 -16.96 -1.19 30.67
C LYS A 165 -17.87 -0.09 30.13
N GLN A 166 -17.34 1.15 30.07
CA GLN A 166 -18.09 2.28 29.49
C GLN A 166 -17.13 3.23 28.77
N SER A 167 -17.64 3.92 27.77
CA SER A 167 -16.92 4.96 27.05
C SER A 167 -16.59 6.15 27.94
N GLY A 168 -15.43 6.75 27.73
CA GLY A 168 -15.07 8.05 28.28
C GLY A 168 -15.36 9.19 27.29
N VAL A 169 -15.06 10.40 27.70
CA VAL A 169 -15.15 11.60 26.85
C VAL A 169 -13.89 12.43 27.01
N LEU A 170 -13.40 12.96 25.88
CA LEU A 170 -12.36 13.97 25.85
C LEU A 170 -12.99 15.32 25.55
N LYS A 171 -12.79 16.28 26.44
CA LYS A 171 -13.19 17.67 26.27
C LYS A 171 -11.97 18.51 25.91
N PHE A 172 -12.05 19.23 24.82
CA PHE A 172 -11.12 20.30 24.50
C PHE A 172 -11.72 21.64 24.95
N ALA A 173 -10.99 22.38 25.76
CA ALA A 173 -11.28 23.77 26.13
C ALA A 173 -10.08 24.62 25.71
N LEU A 174 -10.13 25.13 24.48
CA LEU A 174 -8.99 25.74 23.82
C LEU A 174 -9.26 27.20 23.57
N THR A 175 -8.44 28.09 24.14
CA THR A 175 -8.44 29.51 23.72
C THR A 175 -7.49 29.63 22.54
N LEU A 176 -8.02 29.99 21.38
CA LEU A 176 -7.28 30.07 20.12
C LEU A 176 -6.80 31.52 19.86
N PRO A 177 -5.81 31.73 18.97
CA PRO A 177 -5.37 33.07 18.57
C PRO A 177 -6.49 33.89 17.94
N GLU A 178 -6.40 35.21 18.06
CA GLU A 178 -7.41 36.16 17.52
C GLU A 178 -7.71 36.00 16.03
N GLY A 179 -6.79 35.45 15.23
CA GLY A 179 -6.99 35.21 13.80
C GLY A 179 -7.82 33.95 13.47
N VAL A 180 -8.18 33.13 14.45
CA VAL A 180 -8.94 31.90 14.25
C VAL A 180 -10.41 32.17 14.51
N THR A 181 -11.25 31.98 13.48
CA THR A 181 -12.69 32.33 13.59
C THR A 181 -13.63 31.17 13.35
N ALA A 182 -13.28 30.25 12.43
CA ALA A 182 -14.09 29.11 12.02
C ALA A 182 -13.31 27.80 12.10
N PRO A 183 -13.21 27.17 13.28
CA PRO A 183 -12.59 25.86 13.42
C PRO A 183 -13.34 24.77 12.63
N GLU A 184 -12.59 23.97 11.86
CA GLU A 184 -13.09 22.91 10.98
C GLU A 184 -12.81 21.52 11.56
N SER A 185 -11.72 21.37 12.32
CA SER A 185 -11.41 20.14 13.06
C SER A 185 -10.49 20.42 14.25
N VAL A 186 -10.49 19.47 15.19
CA VAL A 186 -9.50 19.41 16.28
C VAL A 186 -8.95 17.99 16.39
N ALA A 187 -7.64 17.88 16.57
CA ALA A 187 -6.96 16.61 16.77
C ALA A 187 -5.95 16.69 17.92
N ILE A 188 -5.73 15.56 18.58
CA ILE A 188 -4.59 15.35 19.49
C ILE A 188 -3.72 14.23 18.96
N ARG A 189 -2.43 14.45 18.95
CA ARG A 189 -1.43 13.48 18.48
C ARG A 189 -0.32 13.29 19.51
N ALA A 190 0.19 12.06 19.58
CA ALA A 190 1.42 11.69 20.27
C ALA A 190 2.42 11.12 19.26
N ASP A 191 3.70 11.16 19.58
CA ASP A 191 4.79 10.57 18.80
C ASP A 191 4.77 9.02 18.82
N GLU A 192 4.12 8.44 19.83
CA GLU A 192 3.94 6.99 19.95
C GLU A 192 2.44 6.62 19.99
N PRO A 193 2.04 5.37 19.65
CA PRO A 193 0.65 4.96 19.62
C PRO A 193 0.10 4.72 21.04
N VAL A 194 -0.26 5.79 21.74
CA VAL A 194 -0.80 5.77 23.10
C VAL A 194 -2.33 5.69 23.16
N PHE A 195 -3.01 6.22 22.16
CA PHE A 195 -4.47 6.23 22.09
C PHE A 195 -5.05 4.91 21.61
N TYR A 196 -6.37 4.78 21.64
CA TYR A 196 -7.11 3.68 21.06
C TYR A 196 -8.12 4.21 20.05
N ALA A 197 -8.22 3.55 18.89
CA ALA A 197 -9.14 3.92 17.82
C ALA A 197 -10.52 3.26 17.97
N ASP A 198 -10.60 2.17 18.72
CA ASP A 198 -11.81 1.33 18.90
C ASP A 198 -11.87 0.70 20.28
N ASN A 199 -13.00 0.06 20.57
CA ASN A 199 -13.21 -0.66 21.82
C ASN A 199 -12.46 -2.02 21.87
N ALA A 200 -11.96 -2.55 20.76
CA ALA A 200 -11.12 -3.73 20.72
C ALA A 200 -9.68 -3.49 21.20
N GLY A 201 -9.28 -2.22 21.26
CA GLY A 201 -7.96 -1.83 21.75
C GLY A 201 -6.92 -1.61 20.66
N THR A 202 -7.35 -1.32 19.44
CA THR A 202 -6.45 -0.94 18.34
C THR A 202 -5.73 0.36 18.69
N LYS A 203 -4.41 0.32 18.71
CA LYS A 203 -3.57 1.47 19.06
C LYS A 203 -3.54 2.50 17.94
N ALA A 204 -3.54 3.77 18.33
CA ALA A 204 -3.46 4.92 17.45
C ALA A 204 -2.50 5.99 17.99
N THR A 205 -1.88 6.72 17.09
CA THR A 205 -1.03 7.88 17.43
C THR A 205 -1.84 9.17 17.56
N SER A 206 -3.07 9.21 17.06
CA SER A 206 -3.91 10.41 17.06
C SER A 206 -5.40 10.09 17.23
N LEU A 207 -6.13 11.07 17.73
CA LEU A 207 -7.58 11.13 17.73
C LEU A 207 -8.00 12.45 17.07
N SER A 208 -9.08 12.45 16.27
CA SER A 208 -9.57 13.64 15.56
C SER A 208 -11.09 13.75 15.64
N LEU A 209 -11.57 14.97 15.56
CA LEU A 209 -12.97 15.34 15.56
C LEU A 209 -13.20 16.42 14.50
N ASP A 210 -14.13 16.17 13.59
CA ASP A 210 -14.58 17.16 12.63
C ASP A 210 -15.57 18.14 13.27
N LEU A 211 -15.49 19.38 12.89
CA LEU A 211 -16.32 20.46 13.40
C LEU A 211 -17.15 21.05 12.27
N LYS A 212 -18.46 21.15 12.47
CA LYS A 212 -19.39 21.78 11.52
C LYS A 212 -20.12 22.93 12.18
N GLU A 213 -20.31 24.00 11.41
CA GLU A 213 -21.06 25.18 11.88
C GLU A 213 -20.54 25.76 13.20
N VAL A 214 -19.20 25.60 13.43
CA VAL A 214 -18.54 26.17 14.60
C VAL A 214 -18.05 27.58 14.27
N SER A 215 -18.46 28.55 15.06
CA SER A 215 -17.92 29.90 15.04
C SER A 215 -17.50 30.28 16.44
N LEU A 216 -16.35 30.92 16.59
CA LEU A 216 -15.86 31.38 17.87
C LEU A 216 -16.46 32.76 18.21
N GLY A 217 -16.78 32.95 19.48
CA GLY A 217 -17.14 34.24 20.03
C GLY A 217 -15.93 35.17 20.24
N GLU A 218 -16.16 36.32 20.84
CA GLU A 218 -15.13 37.34 21.19
C GLU A 218 -14.07 36.81 22.17
N ASP A 219 -14.37 35.74 22.90
CA ASP A 219 -13.46 35.04 23.82
C ASP A 219 -12.51 34.06 23.14
N HIS A 220 -12.71 33.80 21.83
CA HIS A 220 -11.94 32.84 21.01
C HIS A 220 -11.85 31.44 21.63
N VAL A 221 -12.85 31.01 22.40
CA VAL A 221 -12.84 29.69 23.06
C VAL A 221 -13.54 28.64 22.20
N LEU A 222 -12.79 27.63 21.81
CA LEU A 222 -13.30 26.38 21.22
C LEU A 222 -13.59 25.39 22.34
N THR A 223 -14.84 24.94 22.44
CA THR A 223 -15.24 23.80 23.26
C THR A 223 -15.64 22.67 22.35
N ALA A 224 -14.84 21.59 22.36
CA ALA A 224 -15.09 20.42 21.53
C ALA A 224 -15.11 19.15 22.39
N TRP A 225 -15.95 18.19 21.99
CA TRP A 225 -16.20 16.96 22.73
C TRP A 225 -16.02 15.74 21.83
N MET A 226 -15.35 14.73 22.33
CA MET A 226 -15.07 13.51 21.59
C MET A 226 -15.33 12.30 22.47
N THR A 227 -16.08 11.31 21.96
CA THR A 227 -16.19 10.02 22.63
C THR A 227 -14.88 9.25 22.55
N LEU A 228 -14.47 8.66 23.65
CA LEU A 228 -13.30 7.77 23.76
C LEU A 228 -13.74 6.31 23.88
N PRO A 229 -12.93 5.37 23.40
CA PRO A 229 -13.08 3.95 23.75
C PRO A 229 -13.03 3.73 25.27
N TRP A 230 -13.50 2.57 25.71
CA TRP A 230 -13.56 2.22 27.14
C TRP A 230 -12.22 1.77 27.75
N GLN A 231 -11.13 1.81 27.01
CA GLN A 231 -9.81 1.54 27.58
C GLN A 231 -9.25 2.76 28.28
N GLU A 232 -8.59 2.54 29.40
CA GLU A 232 -7.74 3.56 30.01
C GLU A 232 -6.57 3.86 29.07
N VAL A 233 -6.42 5.13 28.67
CA VAL A 233 -5.24 5.59 27.92
C VAL A 233 -4.20 6.06 28.93
N LYS A 234 -3.02 5.44 28.93
CA LYS A 234 -1.86 5.89 29.71
C LYS A 234 -0.86 6.54 28.80
N VAL A 235 -0.55 7.79 29.08
CA VAL A 235 0.41 8.59 28.34
C VAL A 235 1.65 8.79 29.24
N PRO A 236 2.79 8.18 28.90
CA PRO A 236 4.00 8.26 29.73
C PRO A 236 4.52 9.68 29.92
N ALA A 237 5.23 9.91 31.02
CA ALA A 237 6.00 11.13 31.19
C ALA A 237 7.05 11.26 30.07
N GLY A 238 7.27 12.48 29.59
CA GLY A 238 8.17 12.78 28.46
C GLY A 238 7.52 12.71 27.09
N THR A 239 6.30 12.13 26.96
CA THR A 239 5.56 12.13 25.68
C THR A 239 5.23 13.58 25.27
N VAL A 240 5.45 13.88 23.99
CA VAL A 240 5.02 15.13 23.38
C VAL A 240 3.61 14.95 22.83
N LEU A 241 2.66 15.66 23.40
CA LEU A 241 1.30 15.76 22.89
C LEU A 241 1.15 17.05 22.06
N THR A 242 0.69 16.92 20.84
CA THR A 242 0.39 18.05 19.95
C THR A 242 -1.11 18.11 19.70
N VAL A 243 -1.72 19.24 20.07
CA VAL A 243 -3.10 19.58 19.71
C VAL A 243 -3.03 20.43 18.43
N THR A 244 -3.77 20.02 17.41
CA THR A 244 -3.90 20.75 16.14
C THR A 244 -5.34 21.16 15.94
N VAL A 245 -5.57 22.41 15.57
CA VAL A 245 -6.85 22.93 15.11
C VAL A 245 -6.71 23.37 13.67
N VAL A 246 -7.57 22.86 12.80
CA VAL A 246 -7.71 23.33 11.41
C VAL A 246 -8.84 24.35 11.37
N ALA A 247 -8.62 25.48 10.74
CA ALA A 247 -9.59 26.58 10.70
C ALA A 247 -9.44 27.44 9.44
N ASP A 248 -10.46 28.23 9.15
CA ASP A 248 -10.41 29.33 8.19
C ASP A 248 -9.84 28.94 6.80
N GLY A 249 -10.37 27.86 6.20
CA GLY A 249 -9.96 27.38 4.90
C GLY A 249 -8.68 26.53 4.94
N SER A 250 -8.59 25.63 5.91
CA SER A 250 -7.50 24.65 6.08
C SER A 250 -6.17 25.23 6.59
N ASN A 251 -6.19 26.32 7.31
CA ASN A 251 -5.03 26.78 8.07
C ASN A 251 -4.87 25.96 9.36
N HIS A 252 -3.70 25.45 9.60
CA HIS A 252 -3.40 24.64 10.78
C HIS A 252 -2.77 25.51 11.88
N TRP A 253 -3.29 25.34 13.09
CA TRP A 253 -2.76 25.91 14.31
C TRP A 253 -2.42 24.77 15.26
N GLN A 254 -1.21 24.76 15.76
CA GLN A 254 -0.75 23.69 16.64
C GLN A 254 -0.16 24.22 17.95
N ARG A 255 -0.29 23.39 18.99
CA ARG A 255 0.39 23.59 20.26
C ARG A 255 0.87 22.26 20.80
N SER A 256 2.16 22.17 21.11
CA SER A 256 2.77 20.98 21.68
C SER A 256 3.05 21.18 23.16
N VAL A 257 2.85 20.12 23.93
CA VAL A 257 3.12 20.07 25.36
C VAL A 257 3.85 18.76 25.68
N THR A 258 5.01 18.87 26.33
CA THR A 258 5.72 17.69 26.85
C THR A 258 5.17 17.38 28.25
N LEU A 259 4.69 16.16 28.47
CA LEU A 259 4.17 15.76 29.76
C LEU A 259 5.28 15.65 30.80
N ALA A 260 5.18 16.37 31.91
CA ALA A 260 6.12 16.31 33.02
C ALA A 260 5.94 15.03 33.89
N ALA A 261 4.77 14.41 33.85
CA ALA A 261 4.41 13.20 34.56
C ALA A 261 3.47 12.35 33.71
N GLU A 262 3.33 11.07 34.05
CA GLU A 262 2.31 10.21 33.42
C GLU A 262 0.92 10.81 33.58
N ALA A 263 0.14 10.79 32.51
CA ALA A 263 -1.26 11.20 32.48
C ALA A 263 -2.14 10.04 32.03
N SER A 264 -3.38 10.00 32.50
CA SER A 264 -4.36 9.00 32.08
C SER A 264 -5.63 9.65 31.57
N LEU A 265 -6.18 9.13 30.44
CA LEU A 265 -7.57 9.37 30.05
C LEU A 265 -8.38 8.18 30.55
N LEU A 266 -9.33 8.47 31.43
CA LEU A 266 -10.08 7.44 32.15
C LEU A 266 -11.41 7.14 31.43
N PRO A 267 -11.79 5.85 31.31
CA PRO A 267 -13.12 5.48 30.87
C PRO A 267 -14.19 5.98 31.86
N GLY A 268 -15.39 6.24 31.36
CA GLY A 268 -16.50 6.74 32.19
C GLY A 268 -16.31 8.13 32.78
N LYS A 269 -15.28 8.86 32.39
CA LYS A 269 -14.96 10.21 32.90
C LYS A 269 -14.89 11.23 31.79
N VAL A 270 -15.09 12.50 32.17
CA VAL A 270 -14.72 13.64 31.33
C VAL A 270 -13.23 13.93 31.53
N ASN A 271 -12.46 13.68 30.50
CA ASN A 271 -11.05 14.00 30.46
C ASN A 271 -10.90 15.36 29.76
N THR A 272 -10.29 16.34 30.40
CA THR A 272 -10.27 17.71 29.87
C THR A 272 -8.86 18.14 29.48
N ILE A 273 -8.71 18.67 28.28
CA ILE A 273 -7.51 19.37 27.82
C ILE A 273 -7.83 20.86 27.79
N VAL A 274 -7.10 21.63 28.60
CA VAL A 274 -7.23 23.07 28.66
C VAL A 274 -5.96 23.70 28.12
N LEU A 275 -6.08 24.52 27.09
CA LEU A 275 -4.96 25.29 26.54
C LEU A 275 -5.39 26.76 26.41
N ASP A 276 -4.55 27.65 26.93
CA ASP A 276 -4.75 29.11 26.79
C ASP A 276 -4.28 29.61 25.40
N ALA A 277 -4.42 30.91 25.16
CA ALA A 277 -4.09 31.53 23.87
C ALA A 277 -2.58 31.56 23.57
N THR A 278 -1.71 31.19 24.53
CA THR A 278 -0.26 31.30 24.35
C THR A 278 0.33 30.02 23.75
N GLY A 279 1.42 30.17 23.01
CA GLY A 279 2.18 29.02 22.48
C GLY A 279 1.53 28.30 21.29
N TRP A 280 0.51 28.85 20.68
CA TRP A 280 0.00 28.40 19.40
C TRP A 280 0.90 28.88 18.26
N THR A 281 1.19 28.00 17.33
CA THR A 281 1.96 28.30 16.13
C THR A 281 1.10 27.98 14.92
N GLY A 282 0.90 28.96 14.04
CA GLY A 282 0.29 28.72 12.74
C GLY A 282 1.30 28.03 11.81
N THR A 283 0.93 26.90 11.27
CA THR A 283 1.78 26.10 10.38
C THR A 283 1.31 26.14 8.93
N GLY A 284 0.41 27.04 8.60
CA GLY A 284 -0.21 27.15 7.28
C GLY A 284 -1.02 25.90 6.97
N HIS A 285 -0.77 25.30 5.80
CA HIS A 285 -1.49 24.09 5.38
C HIS A 285 -0.97 22.78 5.97
N TYR A 286 0.12 22.80 6.73
CA TYR A 286 0.72 21.59 7.29
C TYR A 286 0.24 21.31 8.72
N ALA A 287 0.06 20.05 9.04
CA ALA A 287 -0.34 19.62 10.38
C ALA A 287 0.77 19.80 11.44
N GLY A 288 1.90 20.36 11.06
CA GLY A 288 3.05 20.65 11.91
C GLY A 288 4.37 20.63 11.17
N GLY A 289 5.45 20.87 11.90
CA GLY A 289 6.82 20.87 11.39
C GLY A 289 7.27 22.25 10.88
N GLU A 290 8.54 22.30 10.45
CA GLU A 290 9.23 23.50 9.98
C GLU A 290 9.85 23.30 8.59
N GLY A 291 9.67 22.11 7.98
CA GLY A 291 10.24 21.76 6.68
C GLY A 291 11.73 21.47 6.70
N THR A 292 12.31 21.22 7.89
CA THR A 292 13.72 20.85 8.07
C THR A 292 13.86 19.32 8.23
N ALA A 293 15.09 18.82 8.21
CA ALA A 293 15.35 17.37 8.41
C ALA A 293 14.90 16.89 9.79
N GLU A 294 15.10 17.72 10.82
CA GLU A 294 14.76 17.42 12.22
C GLU A 294 13.26 17.61 12.48
N SER A 295 12.60 18.50 11.73
CA SER A 295 11.19 18.87 11.89
C SER A 295 10.51 18.98 10.51
N PRO A 296 10.27 17.85 9.79
CA PRO A 296 9.65 17.86 8.47
C PRO A 296 8.22 18.39 8.54
N TRP A 297 7.75 19.07 7.52
CA TRP A 297 6.35 19.46 7.40
C TRP A 297 5.45 18.22 7.33
N LEU A 298 4.41 18.21 8.16
CA LEU A 298 3.53 17.07 8.34
C LEU A 298 2.31 17.18 7.42
N ILE A 299 2.18 16.21 6.53
CA ILE A 299 1.08 16.10 5.57
C ILE A 299 0.00 15.20 6.16
N ALA A 300 -1.21 15.75 6.37
CA ALA A 300 -2.35 15.07 6.96
C ALA A 300 -3.55 14.94 6.02
N ASP A 301 -3.59 15.72 4.94
CA ASP A 301 -4.76 15.83 4.04
C ASP A 301 -4.35 16.28 2.64
N ALA A 302 -5.34 16.36 1.75
CA ALA A 302 -5.15 16.80 0.36
C ALA A 302 -4.67 18.26 0.26
N ALA A 303 -5.08 19.14 1.18
CA ALA A 303 -4.69 20.53 1.16
C ALA A 303 -3.20 20.68 1.48
N SER A 304 -2.72 20.04 2.55
CA SER A 304 -1.31 20.02 2.92
C SER A 304 -0.44 19.38 1.84
N LEU A 305 -0.90 18.28 1.21
CA LEU A 305 -0.15 17.64 0.12
C LEU A 305 -0.05 18.54 -1.12
N ARG A 306 -1.13 19.23 -1.49
CA ARG A 306 -1.15 20.16 -2.63
C ARG A 306 -0.29 21.39 -2.40
N SER A 307 -0.15 21.83 -1.14
CA SER A 307 0.67 22.99 -0.76
C SER A 307 2.17 22.76 -0.98
N VAL A 308 2.63 21.51 -0.94
CA VAL A 308 4.05 21.14 -1.18
C VAL A 308 4.63 21.85 -2.40
N ARG A 309 3.87 21.90 -3.51
CA ARG A 309 4.33 22.53 -4.75
C ARG A 309 4.69 24.01 -4.59
N GLY A 310 3.86 24.77 -3.84
CA GLY A 310 4.06 26.19 -3.60
C GLY A 310 5.25 26.48 -2.70
N ASP A 311 5.57 25.56 -1.80
CA ASP A 311 6.59 25.74 -0.76
C ASP A 311 7.99 25.25 -1.19
N LEU A 312 8.11 24.67 -2.40
CA LEU A 312 9.40 24.34 -2.98
C LEU A 312 10.10 25.58 -3.52
N VAL A 313 11.19 26.00 -2.85
CA VAL A 313 11.98 27.18 -3.17
C VAL A 313 13.27 26.77 -3.90
N SER A 314 13.65 27.55 -4.92
CA SER A 314 14.90 27.38 -5.65
C SER A 314 16.11 27.50 -4.74
N GLY A 315 17.02 26.53 -4.80
CA GLY A 315 18.23 26.47 -3.98
C GLY A 315 18.00 25.98 -2.54
N GLU A 316 16.76 25.67 -2.16
CA GLU A 316 16.47 25.18 -0.82
C GLU A 316 16.07 23.69 -0.81
N THR A 317 16.36 23.03 0.31
CA THR A 317 15.95 21.66 0.59
C THR A 317 14.77 21.69 1.55
N LYS A 318 13.68 21.01 1.19
CA LYS A 318 12.49 20.90 2.03
C LYS A 318 12.18 19.46 2.37
N TYR A 319 11.73 19.24 3.60
CA TYR A 319 11.44 17.91 4.14
C TYR A 319 9.96 17.80 4.47
N PHE A 320 9.33 16.70 4.02
CA PHE A 320 7.91 16.40 4.19
C PHE A 320 7.74 14.99 4.73
N LYS A 321 6.74 14.81 5.58
CA LYS A 321 6.37 13.50 6.11
C LYS A 321 4.86 13.35 6.16
N MET A 322 4.35 12.27 5.58
CA MET A 322 2.94 11.92 5.71
C MET A 322 2.65 11.35 7.09
N ILE A 323 1.52 11.75 7.67
CA ILE A 323 1.05 11.22 8.96
C ILE A 323 -0.30 10.48 8.83
N GLN A 324 -0.97 10.61 7.69
CA GLN A 324 -2.21 9.92 7.34
C GLN A 324 -2.20 9.55 5.86
N ASP A 325 -3.09 8.63 5.48
CA ASP A 325 -3.41 8.39 4.07
C ASP A 325 -4.13 9.61 3.50
N VAL A 326 -3.88 9.93 2.24
CA VAL A 326 -4.37 11.14 1.60
C VAL A 326 -5.06 10.82 0.27
N ASP A 327 -6.36 11.08 0.19
CA ASP A 327 -7.12 11.02 -1.05
C ASP A 327 -7.10 12.38 -1.76
N ILE A 328 -6.58 12.41 -3.00
CA ILE A 328 -6.51 13.61 -3.84
C ILE A 328 -7.40 13.53 -5.08
N SER A 329 -8.34 12.58 -5.14
CA SER A 329 -9.23 12.35 -6.27
C SER A 329 -10.17 13.52 -6.60
N GLY A 330 -10.39 14.42 -5.67
CA GLY A 330 -11.35 15.54 -5.81
C GLY A 330 -10.94 16.65 -6.79
N ALA A 331 -9.69 16.68 -7.28
CA ALA A 331 -9.19 17.68 -8.21
C ALA A 331 -7.93 17.23 -8.93
N GLU A 332 -7.66 17.78 -10.11
CA GLU A 332 -6.45 17.57 -10.89
C GLU A 332 -5.18 17.76 -10.06
N TRP A 333 -4.22 16.88 -10.30
CA TRP A 333 -2.90 17.01 -9.68
C TRP A 333 -1.98 17.89 -10.52
N ALA A 334 -1.41 18.90 -9.91
CA ALA A 334 -0.34 19.68 -10.51
C ALA A 334 1.02 19.10 -10.06
N PRO A 335 1.84 18.54 -10.97
CA PRO A 335 3.09 17.90 -10.60
C PRO A 335 4.00 18.78 -9.75
N LEU A 336 4.62 18.21 -8.73
CA LEU A 336 5.64 18.91 -7.97
C LEU A 336 6.83 19.25 -8.87
N ASN A 337 7.39 20.44 -8.71
CA ASN A 337 8.59 20.87 -9.44
C ASN A 337 8.49 20.67 -10.97
N ASN A 338 7.42 21.16 -11.60
CA ASN A 338 7.17 21.00 -13.04
C ASN A 338 7.65 22.18 -13.90
N GLU A 339 8.23 23.21 -13.33
CA GLU A 339 8.47 24.51 -13.99
C GLU A 339 9.86 24.66 -14.62
N GLY A 340 10.60 23.55 -14.79
CA GLY A 340 11.94 23.55 -15.37
C GLY A 340 13.04 24.10 -14.48
N SER A 341 12.72 24.42 -13.22
CA SER A 341 13.69 24.75 -12.19
C SER A 341 14.25 23.46 -11.60
N PHE A 342 15.56 23.26 -11.76
CA PHE A 342 16.22 22.00 -11.41
C PHE A 342 17.01 22.10 -10.11
N ASP A 343 16.62 22.96 -9.20
CA ASP A 343 17.30 23.27 -7.96
C ASP A 343 16.39 23.33 -6.74
N LYS A 344 15.19 22.77 -6.86
CA LYS A 344 14.23 22.58 -5.76
C LYS A 344 14.39 21.17 -5.19
N PHE A 345 14.98 21.07 -4.01
CA PHE A 345 15.28 19.78 -3.39
C PHE A 345 14.14 19.33 -2.48
N ILE A 346 13.73 18.10 -2.62
CA ILE A 346 12.65 17.53 -1.84
C ILE A 346 13.08 16.22 -1.17
N HIS A 347 12.84 16.12 0.13
CA HIS A 347 12.85 14.86 0.86
C HIS A 347 11.44 14.55 1.32
N PHE A 348 10.83 13.54 0.69
CA PHE A 348 9.45 13.14 0.94
C PHE A 348 9.40 11.76 1.58
N ASP A 349 8.96 11.70 2.83
CA ASP A 349 8.74 10.48 3.59
C ASP A 349 7.24 10.16 3.63
N GLY A 350 6.81 9.16 2.87
CA GLY A 350 5.43 8.68 2.87
C GLY A 350 5.06 7.97 4.17
N ASN A 351 6.04 7.54 4.99
CA ASN A 351 5.81 6.90 6.28
C ASN A 351 4.84 5.69 6.19
N GLY A 352 4.92 4.94 5.10
CA GLY A 352 4.04 3.81 4.81
C GLY A 352 2.59 4.17 4.47
N LYS A 353 2.29 5.45 4.17
CA LYS A 353 0.95 5.94 3.86
C LYS A 353 0.64 5.90 2.37
N THR A 354 -0.65 5.97 2.06
CA THR A 354 -1.18 5.93 0.70
C THR A 354 -1.58 7.31 0.21
N ILE A 355 -1.20 7.62 -1.03
CA ILE A 355 -1.76 8.71 -1.83
C ILE A 355 -2.68 8.07 -2.87
N SER A 356 -3.98 8.34 -2.79
CA SER A 356 -4.97 7.78 -3.72
C SER A 356 -5.56 8.83 -4.65
N GLY A 357 -5.95 8.38 -5.86
CA GLY A 357 -6.70 9.18 -6.81
C GLY A 357 -5.91 10.30 -7.50
N LEU A 358 -4.58 10.14 -7.66
CA LEU A 358 -3.76 11.07 -8.42
C LEU A 358 -4.22 11.10 -9.88
N THR A 359 -4.76 12.24 -10.34
CA THR A 359 -5.33 12.37 -11.69
C THR A 359 -4.71 13.55 -12.42
N ILE A 360 -4.26 13.31 -13.66
CA ILE A 360 -3.80 14.32 -14.62
C ILE A 360 -4.48 14.02 -15.95
N THR A 361 -5.50 14.79 -16.33
CA THR A 361 -6.24 14.60 -17.57
C THR A 361 -5.70 15.46 -18.72
N GLU A 362 -5.25 16.66 -18.42
CA GLU A 362 -4.66 17.56 -19.41
C GLU A 362 -3.14 17.32 -19.50
N PRO A 363 -2.62 17.10 -20.71
CA PRO A 363 -1.21 16.85 -20.91
C PRO A 363 -0.32 18.00 -20.43
N VAL A 364 0.51 17.72 -19.43
CA VAL A 364 1.51 18.66 -18.92
C VAL A 364 2.92 18.10 -19.09
N ALA A 365 3.91 18.98 -19.10
CA ALA A 365 5.30 18.54 -19.10
C ALA A 365 5.59 17.74 -17.81
N TYR A 366 6.31 16.64 -17.93
CA TYR A 366 6.67 15.77 -16.82
C TYR A 366 5.46 15.34 -15.94
N ALA A 367 4.37 14.90 -16.58
CA ALA A 367 3.15 14.46 -15.89
C ALA A 367 3.43 13.31 -14.94
N SER A 368 3.36 13.57 -13.64
CA SER A 368 3.77 12.64 -12.57
C SER A 368 3.34 13.21 -11.23
N PHE A 369 3.51 12.47 -10.15
CA PHE A 369 3.45 13.05 -8.80
C PHE A 369 4.52 14.17 -8.66
N ALA A 370 5.77 13.83 -8.91
CA ALA A 370 6.85 14.81 -8.99
C ALA A 370 7.34 14.94 -10.44
N GLY A 371 7.09 16.07 -11.07
CA GLY A 371 7.53 16.31 -12.45
C GLY A 371 9.03 16.11 -12.60
N VAL A 372 9.81 16.80 -11.76
CA VAL A 372 11.24 16.57 -11.54
C VAL A 372 11.44 16.27 -10.07
N LEU A 373 11.84 15.05 -9.75
CA LEU A 373 12.24 14.68 -8.40
C LEU A 373 13.74 14.91 -8.24
N TYR A 374 14.07 15.75 -7.27
CA TYR A 374 15.44 16.11 -6.94
C TYR A 374 15.62 15.98 -5.43
N GLY A 375 16.19 14.85 -4.98
CA GLY A 375 16.27 14.45 -3.59
C GLY A 375 15.76 13.03 -3.36
N THR A 376 14.99 12.81 -2.33
CA THR A 376 14.53 11.46 -1.95
C THR A 376 13.01 11.37 -1.84
N LEU A 377 12.47 10.23 -2.22
CA LEU A 377 11.09 9.87 -1.97
C LEU A 377 11.07 8.43 -1.46
N LYS A 378 10.43 8.21 -0.31
CA LYS A 378 10.45 6.90 0.31
C LYS A 378 9.13 6.52 0.98
N ASP A 379 8.93 5.21 1.13
CA ASP A 379 7.88 4.60 1.96
C ASP A 379 6.47 5.12 1.67
N VAL A 380 6.07 5.18 0.39
CA VAL A 380 4.75 5.69 -0.03
C VAL A 380 4.08 4.75 -1.03
N VAL A 381 2.76 4.60 -0.90
CA VAL A 381 1.92 3.88 -1.86
C VAL A 381 1.14 4.88 -2.71
N PHE A 382 1.20 4.74 -4.03
CA PHE A 382 0.32 5.43 -4.98
C PHE A 382 -0.74 4.44 -5.45
N ASP A 383 -2.01 4.70 -5.19
CA ASP A 383 -3.10 3.80 -5.58
C ASP A 383 -4.13 4.50 -6.47
N GLY A 384 -4.51 3.84 -7.57
CA GLY A 384 -5.52 4.34 -8.48
C GLY A 384 -5.13 5.61 -9.23
N ALA A 385 -3.86 5.81 -9.54
CA ALA A 385 -3.42 6.96 -10.35
C ALA A 385 -3.89 6.84 -11.80
N SER A 386 -4.30 7.98 -12.41
CA SER A 386 -4.71 8.09 -13.81
C SER A 386 -4.05 9.28 -14.46
N ILE A 387 -3.07 9.05 -15.35
CA ILE A 387 -2.23 10.11 -15.93
C ILE A 387 -2.27 10.10 -17.45
N ASN A 388 -2.65 11.24 -18.06
CA ASN A 388 -2.42 11.54 -19.47
C ASN A 388 -1.15 12.40 -19.60
N ALA A 389 -0.08 11.80 -20.09
CA ALA A 389 1.26 12.37 -19.98
C ALA A 389 1.69 13.27 -21.16
N GLY A 390 0.91 13.41 -22.20
CA GLY A 390 1.34 14.18 -23.37
C GLY A 390 2.61 13.60 -24.05
N SER A 391 3.57 14.44 -24.42
CA SER A 391 4.68 14.06 -25.31
C SER A 391 6.09 14.09 -24.68
N ASN A 392 6.21 14.30 -23.38
CA ASN A 392 7.51 14.42 -22.72
C ASN A 392 7.83 13.17 -21.85
N LYS A 393 8.55 13.32 -20.78
CA LYS A 393 8.91 12.24 -19.84
C LYS A 393 7.83 12.11 -18.79
N ALA A 394 7.42 10.90 -18.48
CA ALA A 394 6.42 10.66 -17.46
C ALA A 394 6.56 9.31 -16.76
N GLY A 395 6.18 9.28 -15.51
CA GLY A 395 6.02 8.12 -14.66
C GLY A 395 5.04 8.49 -13.56
N ILE A 396 4.36 7.54 -12.95
CA ILE A 396 3.38 7.88 -11.92
C ILE A 396 4.06 8.62 -10.75
N VAL A 397 5.27 8.21 -10.37
CA VAL A 397 6.02 8.81 -9.26
C VAL A 397 6.85 9.99 -9.73
N ALA A 398 7.70 9.78 -10.74
CA ALA A 398 8.58 10.82 -11.25
C ALA A 398 8.65 10.84 -12.79
N GLY A 399 8.45 12.02 -13.38
CA GLY A 399 8.68 12.19 -14.80
C GLY A 399 10.18 12.19 -15.10
N TYR A 400 10.95 12.90 -14.29
CA TYR A 400 12.39 13.02 -14.41
C TYR A 400 13.04 12.89 -13.03
N LEU A 401 13.86 11.89 -12.85
CA LEU A 401 14.58 11.66 -11.60
C LEU A 401 15.98 12.24 -11.70
N GLY A 402 16.20 13.31 -10.96
CA GLY A 402 17.43 14.06 -10.95
C GLY A 402 17.68 14.95 -12.18
N THR A 403 18.73 15.71 -12.16
CA THR A 403 19.24 16.49 -13.30
C THR A 403 20.75 16.44 -13.31
N GLY A 404 21.39 16.63 -14.47
CA GLY A 404 22.83 16.53 -14.67
C GLY A 404 23.70 17.56 -13.92
N LYS A 405 23.21 18.16 -12.84
CA LYS A 405 23.98 19.10 -12.00
C LYS A 405 24.20 18.50 -10.61
N ASN A 406 25.41 18.06 -10.37
CA ASN A 406 26.08 17.83 -9.07
C ASN A 406 25.20 17.51 -7.85
N LEU A 407 24.42 16.46 -7.89
CA LEU A 407 23.76 15.94 -6.72
C LEU A 407 24.37 14.65 -6.26
N THR A 408 24.55 14.59 -4.98
CA THR A 408 25.10 13.43 -4.29
C THR A 408 24.06 12.41 -3.89
N GLU A 409 22.78 12.78 -3.86
CA GLU A 409 21.74 11.87 -3.35
C GLU A 409 20.37 12.12 -4.01
N CYS A 410 20.06 11.29 -4.99
CA CYS A 410 18.71 11.12 -5.47
C CYS A 410 18.30 9.65 -5.27
N SER A 411 17.19 9.38 -4.58
CA SER A 411 16.76 8.00 -4.34
C SER A 411 15.26 7.84 -4.31
N LEU A 412 14.84 6.64 -4.72
CA LEU A 412 13.51 6.11 -4.51
C LEU A 412 13.65 4.83 -3.69
N THR A 413 12.93 4.72 -2.56
CA THR A 413 13.02 3.53 -1.71
C THR A 413 11.66 3.18 -1.11
N GLY A 414 11.25 1.90 -1.14
CA GLY A 414 10.00 1.46 -0.53
C GLY A 414 8.73 2.07 -1.17
N VAL A 415 8.77 2.36 -2.48
CA VAL A 415 7.65 3.00 -3.19
C VAL A 415 6.83 1.95 -3.92
N THR A 416 5.53 1.96 -3.69
CA THR A 416 4.61 1.08 -4.40
C THR A 416 3.63 1.90 -5.26
N VAL A 417 3.47 1.50 -6.52
CA VAL A 417 2.41 1.98 -7.41
C VAL A 417 1.44 0.84 -7.63
N ASN A 418 0.17 1.05 -7.42
CA ASN A 418 -0.85 0.00 -7.52
C ASN A 418 -2.08 0.48 -8.29
N ASN A 419 -2.74 -0.45 -9.01
CA ASN A 419 -4.02 -0.22 -9.71
C ASN A 419 -4.07 1.05 -10.57
N SER A 420 -2.98 1.40 -11.23
CA SER A 420 -2.78 2.70 -11.85
C SER A 420 -2.67 2.62 -13.37
N ALA A 421 -2.97 3.73 -14.03
CA ALA A 421 -2.84 3.84 -15.49
C ALA A 421 -2.07 5.12 -15.87
N ILE A 422 -1.16 4.98 -16.83
CA ILE A 422 -0.45 6.11 -17.42
C ILE A 422 -0.36 5.94 -18.92
N GLU A 423 -0.63 7.01 -19.68
CA GLU A 423 -0.56 7.00 -21.14
C GLU A 423 0.17 8.22 -21.71
N GLY A 424 0.71 8.09 -22.91
CA GLY A 424 1.40 9.17 -23.62
C GLY A 424 2.91 9.07 -23.57
N ALA A 425 3.60 10.19 -23.50
CA ALA A 425 5.03 10.45 -23.30
C ALA A 425 6.05 9.76 -24.24
N ALA A 426 7.20 10.41 -24.44
CA ALA A 426 8.32 9.90 -25.24
C ALA A 426 9.25 8.97 -24.43
N TYR A 427 9.32 9.20 -23.14
CA TYR A 427 10.04 8.38 -22.16
C TYR A 427 9.05 8.03 -21.07
N LEU A 428 8.39 6.90 -21.22
CA LEU A 428 7.29 6.49 -20.35
C LEU A 428 7.67 5.30 -19.50
N GLY A 429 7.53 5.45 -18.20
CA GLY A 429 7.63 4.34 -17.25
C GLY A 429 6.43 4.31 -16.30
N GLY A 430 6.06 3.13 -15.83
CA GLY A 430 5.00 3.03 -14.85
C GLY A 430 5.34 3.75 -13.53
N VAL A 431 6.62 3.76 -13.14
CA VAL A 431 7.10 4.46 -11.94
C VAL A 431 7.89 5.71 -12.32
N ILE A 432 8.89 5.60 -13.21
CA ILE A 432 9.83 6.65 -13.56
C ILE A 432 9.92 6.82 -15.08
N GLY A 433 9.79 8.04 -15.59
CA GLY A 433 9.99 8.32 -17.01
C GLY A 433 11.44 8.22 -17.45
N GLN A 434 12.30 9.04 -16.86
CA GLN A 434 13.75 9.05 -17.12
C GLN A 434 14.57 9.26 -15.85
N VAL A 435 15.69 8.53 -15.74
CA VAL A 435 16.72 8.76 -14.70
C VAL A 435 17.91 9.46 -15.33
N ALA A 436 18.33 10.58 -14.78
CA ALA A 436 19.38 11.43 -15.36
C ALA A 436 20.58 11.70 -14.47
N VAL A 437 20.58 11.28 -13.23
CA VAL A 437 21.72 11.39 -12.29
C VAL A 437 21.98 10.09 -11.59
N VAL A 438 23.12 9.96 -10.95
CA VAL A 438 23.42 8.83 -10.05
C VAL A 438 22.30 8.68 -9.04
N THR A 439 21.66 7.54 -9.06
CA THR A 439 20.44 7.31 -8.33
C THR A 439 20.39 5.85 -7.87
N THR A 440 19.90 5.63 -6.66
CA THR A 440 19.51 4.31 -6.18
C THR A 440 17.99 4.23 -6.12
N VAL A 441 17.44 3.23 -6.78
CA VAL A 441 16.02 2.84 -6.73
C VAL A 441 15.98 1.46 -6.11
N SER A 442 15.42 1.32 -4.92
CA SER A 442 15.41 0.07 -4.17
C SER A 442 14.07 -0.21 -3.53
N ASP A 443 13.70 -1.49 -3.49
CA ASP A 443 12.45 -1.93 -2.86
C ASP A 443 11.22 -1.16 -3.40
N CYS A 444 11.18 -0.97 -4.73
CA CYS A 444 10.13 -0.23 -5.39
C CYS A 444 9.32 -1.16 -6.31
N HIS A 445 8.00 -1.05 -6.26
CA HIS A 445 7.11 -2.00 -6.92
C HIS A 445 6.03 -1.30 -7.73
N ILE A 446 5.70 -1.86 -8.88
CA ILE A 446 4.49 -1.51 -9.62
C ILE A 446 3.64 -2.75 -9.83
N LEU A 447 2.37 -2.65 -9.41
CA LEU A 447 1.43 -3.75 -9.34
C LEU A 447 0.17 -3.44 -10.14
N ASN A 448 -0.36 -4.41 -10.88
CA ASN A 448 -1.70 -4.37 -11.50
C ASN A 448 -1.98 -3.07 -12.28
N SER A 449 -1.00 -2.56 -13.01
CA SER A 449 -1.05 -1.24 -13.63
C SER A 449 -0.88 -1.30 -15.14
N THR A 450 -1.33 -0.26 -15.85
CA THR A 450 -1.26 -0.18 -17.31
C THR A 450 -0.41 1.00 -17.76
N VAL A 451 0.50 0.75 -18.70
CA VAL A 451 1.41 1.75 -19.29
C VAL A 451 1.23 1.76 -20.81
N THR A 452 0.64 2.82 -21.36
CA THR A 452 0.26 2.89 -22.78
C THR A 452 0.99 4.01 -23.50
N THR A 453 1.60 3.73 -24.65
CA THR A 453 2.24 4.77 -25.48
C THR A 453 2.04 4.58 -26.98
N SER A 454 2.07 5.70 -27.71
CA SER A 454 2.23 5.74 -29.17
C SER A 454 3.61 6.26 -29.58
N VAL A 455 4.51 6.54 -28.64
CA VAL A 455 5.82 7.17 -28.85
C VAL A 455 6.95 6.25 -28.37
N ASN A 456 8.20 6.64 -28.57
CA ASN A 456 9.37 5.81 -28.26
C ASN A 456 9.60 5.63 -26.74
N ASN A 457 10.23 4.53 -26.38
CA ASN A 457 10.73 4.16 -25.04
C ASN A 457 9.65 4.00 -23.97
N VAL A 458 9.10 2.81 -23.88
CA VAL A 458 8.18 2.45 -22.80
C VAL A 458 8.73 1.30 -21.95
N GLY A 459 8.69 1.45 -20.64
CA GLY A 459 8.97 0.40 -19.67
C GLY A 459 7.85 0.26 -18.66
N GLY A 460 7.53 -0.95 -18.25
CA GLY A 460 6.55 -1.20 -17.21
C GLY A 460 6.92 -0.50 -15.90
N PHE A 461 8.23 -0.38 -15.61
CA PHE A 461 8.75 0.32 -14.42
C PHE A 461 9.43 1.64 -14.80
N VAL A 462 10.46 1.61 -15.65
CA VAL A 462 11.23 2.80 -16.04
C VAL A 462 11.34 2.93 -17.56
N GLY A 463 11.09 4.15 -18.07
CA GLY A 463 11.21 4.42 -19.51
C GLY A 463 12.66 4.35 -19.98
N VAL A 464 13.51 5.24 -19.46
CA VAL A 464 14.92 5.35 -19.86
C VAL A 464 15.85 5.71 -18.70
N PRO A 465 16.68 4.80 -18.21
CA PRO A 465 17.90 5.14 -17.48
C PRO A 465 18.92 5.80 -18.42
N ASP A 466 19.28 7.05 -18.17
CA ASP A 466 20.19 7.86 -18.99
C ASP A 466 21.30 8.52 -18.16
N CYS A 467 21.75 7.85 -17.12
CA CYS A 467 22.91 8.27 -16.34
C CYS A 467 23.88 7.11 -16.09
N ALA A 468 25.14 7.43 -15.88
CA ALA A 468 26.08 6.43 -15.42
C ALA A 468 25.83 6.12 -13.94
N ASP A 469 25.98 4.84 -13.58
CA ASP A 469 25.89 4.33 -12.20
C ASP A 469 24.52 4.43 -11.52
N ALA A 470 23.42 4.53 -12.30
CA ALA A 470 22.08 4.29 -11.76
C ALA A 470 21.95 2.84 -11.30
N LYS A 471 21.39 2.61 -10.11
CA LYS A 471 21.14 1.29 -9.54
C LYS A 471 19.68 1.06 -9.31
N PHE A 472 19.22 -0.14 -9.69
CA PHE A 472 17.90 -0.67 -9.41
C PHE A 472 18.06 -1.99 -8.67
N GLU A 473 17.61 -2.07 -7.43
CA GLU A 473 17.80 -3.22 -6.56
C GLU A 473 16.47 -3.65 -5.95
N ASP A 474 16.16 -4.95 -5.97
CA ASP A 474 14.98 -5.51 -5.34
C ASP A 474 13.64 -4.88 -5.78
N CYS A 475 13.55 -4.46 -7.06
CA CYS A 475 12.38 -3.80 -7.61
C CYS A 475 11.54 -4.75 -8.45
N SER A 476 10.21 -4.52 -8.54
CA SER A 476 9.34 -5.38 -9.34
C SER A 476 8.32 -4.64 -10.21
N ALA A 477 7.91 -5.31 -11.30
CA ALA A 477 6.76 -4.99 -12.13
C ALA A 477 5.88 -6.25 -12.25
N GLU A 478 4.75 -6.28 -11.52
CA GLU A 478 3.91 -7.46 -11.40
C GLU A 478 2.48 -7.18 -11.87
N GLY A 479 1.94 -8.05 -12.73
CA GLY A 479 0.62 -7.86 -13.33
C GLY A 479 0.52 -6.60 -14.19
N VAL A 480 1.65 -6.10 -14.70
CA VAL A 480 1.71 -4.86 -15.48
C VAL A 480 1.39 -5.12 -16.94
N THR A 481 0.52 -4.29 -17.53
CA THR A 481 0.24 -4.30 -18.95
C THR A 481 0.98 -3.14 -19.65
N VAL A 482 1.88 -3.45 -20.58
CA VAL A 482 2.58 -2.47 -21.41
C VAL A 482 1.98 -2.51 -22.83
N VAL A 483 1.41 -1.39 -23.28
CA VAL A 483 0.73 -1.31 -24.58
C VAL A 483 1.39 -0.29 -25.48
N THR A 484 1.69 -0.70 -26.73
CA THR A 484 2.12 0.25 -27.78
C THR A 484 1.04 0.35 -28.85
N THR A 485 0.47 1.54 -29.02
CA THR A 485 -0.62 1.80 -29.98
C THR A 485 -0.11 2.17 -31.37
N ALA A 486 1.21 2.33 -31.55
CA ALA A 486 1.88 2.62 -32.81
C ALA A 486 3.21 1.85 -32.92
N ALA A 487 3.88 1.95 -34.07
CA ALA A 487 5.23 1.39 -34.24
C ALA A 487 6.27 2.21 -33.47
N VAL A 488 6.50 1.84 -32.21
CA VAL A 488 7.53 2.46 -31.36
C VAL A 488 8.89 1.75 -31.54
N GLN A 489 9.94 2.25 -30.91
CA GLN A 489 11.27 1.66 -31.06
C GLN A 489 11.59 0.66 -29.93
N TYR A 490 11.20 0.94 -28.69
CA TYR A 490 11.61 0.18 -27.52
C TYR A 490 10.46 -0.04 -26.56
N ALA A 491 10.21 -1.30 -26.19
CA ALA A 491 9.25 -1.68 -25.16
C ALA A 491 9.83 -2.77 -24.27
N GLY A 492 9.72 -2.60 -22.96
CA GLY A 492 10.14 -3.60 -21.99
C GLY A 492 9.16 -3.73 -20.84
N GLY A 493 9.09 -4.92 -20.27
CA GLY A 493 8.26 -5.16 -19.07
C GLY A 493 8.76 -4.40 -17.84
N PHE A 494 10.09 -4.15 -17.77
CA PHE A 494 10.71 -3.33 -16.74
C PHE A 494 11.29 -2.04 -17.33
N VAL A 495 12.20 -2.13 -18.29
CA VAL A 495 12.94 -1.00 -18.88
C VAL A 495 12.65 -0.87 -20.38
N GLY A 496 12.31 0.34 -20.83
CA GLY A 496 12.19 0.59 -22.27
C GLY A 496 13.54 0.55 -22.98
N ASN A 497 14.47 1.41 -22.59
CA ASN A 497 15.79 1.54 -23.23
C ASN A 497 16.86 2.00 -22.23
N ILE A 498 17.95 1.26 -22.08
CA ILE A 498 19.11 1.65 -21.30
C ILE A 498 20.08 2.45 -22.17
N ASN A 499 20.18 3.75 -21.97
CA ASN A 499 21.05 4.62 -22.75
C ASN A 499 22.49 4.71 -22.22
N LYS A 500 22.67 4.60 -20.91
CA LYS A 500 23.96 4.68 -20.23
C LYS A 500 24.09 3.60 -19.18
N LEU A 501 25.27 3.48 -18.57
CA LEU A 501 25.58 2.52 -17.54
C LEU A 501 24.52 2.54 -16.42
N ALA A 502 23.65 1.57 -16.39
CA ALA A 502 22.70 1.34 -15.34
C ALA A 502 22.75 -0.11 -14.89
N ASN A 503 22.71 -0.35 -13.59
CA ASN A 503 22.82 -1.66 -13.01
C ASN A 503 21.48 -2.10 -12.44
N PHE A 504 21.14 -3.36 -12.67
CA PHE A 504 19.91 -3.98 -12.19
C PHE A 504 20.26 -5.24 -11.42
N GLU A 505 19.80 -5.32 -10.19
CA GLU A 505 20.08 -6.44 -9.31
C GLU A 505 18.80 -6.95 -8.65
N ARG A 506 18.53 -8.24 -8.76
CA ARG A 506 17.36 -8.92 -8.16
C ARG A 506 16.02 -8.26 -8.50
N CYS A 507 15.89 -7.74 -9.72
CA CYS A 507 14.62 -7.15 -10.17
C CYS A 507 13.73 -8.21 -10.81
N LEU A 508 12.41 -8.05 -10.66
CA LEU A 508 11.40 -9.01 -11.11
C LEU A 508 10.41 -8.36 -12.08
N VAL A 509 10.11 -9.09 -13.16
CA VAL A 509 8.90 -8.88 -13.95
C VAL A 509 8.06 -10.14 -13.83
N LYS A 510 6.82 -10.01 -13.37
CA LYS A 510 5.96 -11.17 -13.16
C LYS A 510 4.55 -10.93 -13.71
N ASP A 511 4.01 -11.99 -14.36
CA ASP A 511 2.66 -12.00 -14.92
C ASP A 511 2.36 -10.78 -15.81
N ALA A 512 3.40 -10.24 -16.48
CA ALA A 512 3.28 -9.05 -17.31
C ALA A 512 2.68 -9.38 -18.69
N VAL A 513 1.90 -8.45 -19.23
CA VAL A 513 1.38 -8.50 -20.60
C VAL A 513 2.02 -7.38 -21.42
N ILE A 514 2.76 -7.73 -22.48
CA ILE A 514 3.41 -6.74 -23.37
C ILE A 514 2.76 -6.81 -24.75
N GLU A 515 1.93 -5.85 -25.06
CA GLU A 515 1.22 -5.72 -26.34
C GLU A 515 1.96 -4.73 -27.25
N ALA A 516 2.97 -5.21 -27.95
CA ALA A 516 3.87 -4.40 -28.77
C ALA A 516 4.12 -5.00 -30.18
N PRO A 517 3.07 -5.43 -30.92
CA PRO A 517 3.21 -6.23 -32.15
C PRO A 517 3.90 -5.49 -33.32
N SER A 518 3.95 -4.15 -33.28
CA SER A 518 4.61 -3.32 -34.31
C SER A 518 5.91 -2.68 -33.81
N THR A 519 6.33 -2.98 -32.58
CA THR A 519 7.53 -2.38 -31.97
C THR A 519 8.80 -3.08 -32.43
N LYS A 520 9.88 -2.33 -32.62
CA LYS A 520 11.12 -2.85 -33.22
C LYS A 520 12.00 -3.64 -32.22
N ARG A 521 11.94 -3.34 -30.94
CA ARG A 521 12.77 -3.98 -29.91
C ARG A 521 11.92 -4.18 -28.65
N VAL A 522 11.62 -5.42 -28.39
CA VAL A 522 10.73 -5.78 -27.28
C VAL A 522 11.43 -6.79 -26.38
N GLY A 523 11.44 -6.53 -25.10
CA GLY A 523 11.96 -7.48 -24.10
C GLY A 523 11.01 -7.66 -22.93
N GLY A 524 10.96 -8.85 -22.39
CA GLY A 524 10.21 -9.10 -21.17
C GLY A 524 10.74 -8.26 -19.99
N PHE A 525 12.07 -8.03 -19.94
CA PHE A 525 12.72 -7.15 -18.99
C PHE A 525 13.14 -5.84 -19.65
N VAL A 526 13.97 -5.88 -20.69
CA VAL A 526 14.56 -4.69 -21.37
C VAL A 526 14.25 -4.70 -22.85
N GLY A 527 13.65 -3.62 -23.38
CA GLY A 527 13.48 -3.45 -24.83
C GLY A 527 14.83 -3.35 -25.54
N GLN A 528 15.70 -2.46 -25.10
CA GLN A 528 17.10 -2.37 -25.55
C GLN A 528 18.07 -2.09 -24.43
N ALA A 529 19.13 -2.89 -24.31
CA ALA A 529 20.33 -2.56 -23.61
C ALA A 529 21.30 -1.85 -24.58
N GLY A 530 21.44 -0.54 -24.43
CA GLY A 530 22.14 0.33 -25.40
C GLY A 530 23.67 0.30 -25.25
N LYS A 531 24.30 1.24 -25.90
CA LYS A 531 25.77 1.26 -26.14
C LYS A 531 26.64 1.32 -24.88
N TYR A 532 26.07 1.65 -23.74
CA TYR A 532 26.78 1.76 -22.46
C TYR A 532 25.95 1.13 -21.35
N ALA A 533 25.25 0.04 -21.64
CA ALA A 533 24.50 -0.69 -20.65
C ALA A 533 25.44 -1.26 -19.57
N GLY A 534 25.03 -1.24 -18.34
CA GLY A 534 25.80 -1.77 -17.22
C GLY A 534 25.62 -3.26 -17.00
N VAL A 535 25.55 -3.67 -15.74
CA VAL A 535 25.38 -5.06 -15.32
C VAL A 535 23.93 -5.34 -14.95
N ILE A 536 23.39 -6.45 -15.46
CA ILE A 536 22.07 -6.97 -15.11
C ILE A 536 22.28 -8.35 -14.47
N THR A 537 22.02 -8.46 -13.19
CA THR A 537 22.30 -9.69 -12.45
C THR A 537 21.14 -10.12 -11.54
N GLY A 538 20.87 -11.43 -11.51
CA GLY A 538 19.83 -12.00 -10.64
C GLY A 538 18.40 -11.56 -10.97
N CYS A 539 18.17 -11.00 -12.17
CA CYS A 539 16.86 -10.51 -12.57
C CYS A 539 16.03 -11.62 -13.24
N VAL A 540 14.72 -11.58 -13.01
CA VAL A 540 13.82 -12.64 -13.48
C VAL A 540 12.63 -12.05 -14.24
N VAL A 541 12.22 -12.71 -15.32
CA VAL A 541 10.94 -12.56 -15.99
C VAL A 541 10.14 -13.84 -15.78
N GLU A 542 8.99 -13.75 -15.13
CA GLU A 542 8.14 -14.88 -14.80
C GLU A 542 6.76 -14.75 -15.47
N ASN A 543 6.33 -15.77 -16.19
CA ASN A 543 4.99 -15.91 -16.79
C ASN A 543 4.56 -14.74 -17.72
N ALA A 544 5.50 -14.02 -18.34
CA ALA A 544 5.14 -12.92 -19.21
C ALA A 544 4.48 -13.39 -20.52
N THR A 545 3.48 -12.65 -20.98
CA THR A 545 2.86 -12.81 -22.31
C THR A 545 3.28 -11.66 -23.20
N ILE A 546 4.00 -11.95 -24.28
CA ILE A 546 4.63 -10.95 -25.14
C ILE A 546 4.14 -11.09 -26.56
N ALA A 547 3.43 -10.09 -27.07
CA ALA A 547 3.15 -9.91 -28.49
C ALA A 547 4.10 -8.85 -29.05
N ALA A 548 5.03 -9.26 -29.93
CA ALA A 548 6.15 -8.43 -30.32
C ALA A 548 6.31 -8.30 -31.85
N GLY A 549 7.03 -7.25 -32.25
CA GLY A 549 7.46 -7.04 -33.61
C GLY A 549 8.85 -7.62 -33.91
N GLN A 550 9.81 -6.78 -34.24
CA GLN A 550 11.17 -7.17 -34.63
C GLN A 550 12.12 -7.21 -33.40
N ASN A 551 13.15 -8.05 -33.46
CA ASN A 551 14.22 -8.15 -32.45
C ASN A 551 13.66 -8.28 -31.04
N SER A 552 13.04 -9.40 -30.74
CA SER A 552 12.26 -9.59 -29.54
C SER A 552 12.78 -10.73 -28.68
N GLY A 553 12.86 -10.54 -27.38
CA GLY A 553 13.33 -11.54 -26.44
C GLY A 553 12.48 -11.63 -25.18
N GLY A 554 12.41 -12.82 -24.62
CA GLY A 554 11.72 -13.01 -23.34
C GLY A 554 12.34 -12.20 -22.20
N PHE A 555 13.65 -11.88 -22.27
CA PHE A 555 14.35 -11.01 -21.35
C PHE A 555 14.76 -9.69 -22.01
N VAL A 556 15.55 -9.73 -23.09
CA VAL A 556 16.07 -8.56 -23.76
C VAL A 556 15.78 -8.58 -25.26
N GLY A 557 15.22 -7.49 -25.80
CA GLY A 557 14.98 -7.37 -27.24
C GLY A 557 16.29 -7.27 -28.02
N VAL A 558 17.08 -6.24 -27.75
CA VAL A 558 18.39 -6.01 -28.31
C VAL A 558 19.40 -5.75 -27.18
N ASP A 559 20.49 -6.49 -27.20
CA ASP A 559 21.61 -6.25 -26.30
C ASP A 559 22.86 -5.89 -27.12
N TYR A 560 23.37 -4.67 -26.92
CA TYR A 560 24.61 -4.26 -27.55
C TYR A 560 25.84 -4.51 -26.68
N PHE A 561 25.79 -4.21 -25.37
CA PHE A 561 26.97 -4.27 -24.51
C PHE A 561 26.67 -4.46 -23.04
N ALA A 562 25.51 -4.97 -22.67
CA ALA A 562 25.23 -5.34 -21.28
C ALA A 562 26.02 -6.59 -20.87
N ASP A 563 26.39 -6.63 -19.61
CA ASP A 563 26.84 -7.85 -18.93
C ASP A 563 25.63 -8.47 -18.17
N ILE A 564 25.01 -9.46 -18.79
CA ILE A 564 23.80 -10.11 -18.26
C ILE A 564 24.21 -11.44 -17.63
N ASN A 565 24.00 -11.62 -16.36
CA ASN A 565 24.36 -12.84 -15.67
C ASN A 565 23.37 -13.25 -14.58
N LYS A 566 23.25 -14.54 -14.35
CA LYS A 566 22.34 -15.13 -13.36
C LYS A 566 20.88 -14.66 -13.53
N CYS A 567 20.45 -14.51 -14.78
CA CYS A 567 19.10 -14.03 -15.11
C CYS A 567 18.25 -15.17 -15.68
N ALA A 568 16.94 -15.07 -15.50
CA ALA A 568 16.03 -16.13 -15.92
C ALA A 568 14.77 -15.60 -16.61
N VAL A 569 14.27 -16.40 -17.56
CA VAL A 569 12.91 -16.30 -18.09
C VAL A 569 12.19 -17.59 -17.77
N VAL A 570 11.18 -17.53 -16.93
CA VAL A 570 10.48 -18.69 -16.40
C VAL A 570 9.04 -18.71 -16.90
N GLY A 571 8.71 -19.71 -17.69
CA GLY A 571 7.36 -19.85 -18.26
C GLY A 571 7.00 -18.71 -19.21
N GLY A 572 5.71 -18.48 -19.38
CA GLY A 572 5.18 -17.46 -20.27
C GLY A 572 5.31 -17.77 -21.76
N LYS A 573 4.99 -16.79 -22.61
CA LYS A 573 4.97 -16.95 -24.07
C LYS A 573 5.38 -15.67 -24.79
N ILE A 574 6.23 -15.80 -25.79
CA ILE A 574 6.50 -14.74 -26.78
C ILE A 574 6.00 -15.14 -28.15
N THR A 575 5.26 -14.25 -28.78
CA THR A 575 4.82 -14.40 -30.17
C THR A 575 5.29 -13.18 -30.98
N ALA A 576 6.07 -13.41 -32.04
CA ALA A 576 6.54 -12.34 -32.90
C ALA A 576 6.42 -12.74 -34.38
N ASN A 577 5.97 -11.79 -35.21
CA ASN A 577 5.71 -12.00 -36.63
C ASN A 577 6.84 -11.50 -37.54
N SER A 578 7.96 -11.07 -36.98
CA SER A 578 9.10 -10.47 -37.70
C SER A 578 10.42 -11.11 -37.28
N SER A 579 11.56 -10.60 -37.74
CA SER A 579 12.87 -11.18 -37.56
C SER A 579 13.38 -11.19 -36.11
N HIS A 580 14.18 -12.19 -35.77
CA HIS A 580 14.98 -12.35 -34.56
C HIS A 580 14.16 -12.45 -33.25
N VAL A 581 13.69 -13.65 -32.97
CA VAL A 581 12.91 -13.95 -31.77
C VAL A 581 13.65 -14.95 -30.91
N GLY A 582 13.90 -14.59 -29.66
CA GLY A 582 14.54 -15.47 -28.68
C GLY A 582 13.75 -15.59 -27.38
N GLY A 583 13.76 -16.75 -26.77
CA GLY A 583 13.13 -16.94 -25.47
C GLY A 583 13.83 -16.16 -24.34
N PHE A 584 15.10 -15.75 -24.55
CA PHE A 584 15.85 -14.86 -23.67
C PHE A 584 16.25 -13.57 -24.41
N ALA A 585 17.03 -13.64 -25.47
CA ALA A 585 17.54 -12.48 -26.19
C ALA A 585 17.11 -12.53 -27.68
N GLY A 586 16.53 -11.44 -28.21
CA GLY A 586 16.19 -11.35 -29.62
C GLY A 586 17.41 -11.16 -30.51
N TYR A 587 18.19 -10.13 -30.24
CA TYR A 587 19.32 -9.69 -31.05
C TYR A 587 20.49 -9.18 -30.19
N PRO A 588 21.28 -10.05 -29.57
CA PRO A 588 22.56 -9.65 -28.98
C PRO A 588 23.61 -9.39 -30.06
N GLU A 589 24.24 -8.19 -30.02
CA GLU A 589 25.24 -7.77 -31.01
C GLU A 589 26.40 -7.03 -30.35
N GLY A 590 27.59 -7.61 -30.36
CA GLY A 590 28.83 -6.95 -30.02
C GLY A 590 29.49 -6.27 -31.24
N ASN A 591 30.51 -5.46 -31.00
CA ASN A 591 31.33 -4.85 -32.06
C ASN A 591 32.83 -5.17 -31.84
N ALA A 592 33.70 -4.69 -32.70
CA ALA A 592 35.14 -5.00 -32.67
C ALA A 592 35.85 -4.55 -31.38
N SER A 593 35.23 -3.72 -30.54
CA SER A 593 35.85 -3.13 -29.35
C SER A 593 35.15 -3.50 -28.05
N LEU A 594 33.87 -3.85 -28.09
CA LEU A 594 33.03 -4.13 -26.92
C LEU A 594 32.24 -5.41 -27.13
N SER A 595 32.27 -6.31 -26.18
CA SER A 595 31.52 -7.55 -26.18
C SER A 595 30.20 -7.41 -25.41
N CYS A 596 29.18 -8.06 -25.92
CA CYS A 596 27.97 -8.41 -25.19
C CYS A 596 28.21 -9.75 -24.47
N LYS A 597 27.87 -9.84 -23.20
CA LYS A 597 28.04 -11.07 -22.43
C LYS A 597 26.73 -11.53 -21.79
N ILE A 598 26.38 -12.79 -22.01
CA ILE A 598 25.26 -13.46 -21.36
C ILE A 598 25.78 -14.74 -20.72
N ALA A 599 25.73 -14.85 -19.41
CA ALA A 599 26.27 -15.99 -18.70
C ALA A 599 25.32 -16.50 -17.60
N ASP A 600 25.42 -17.77 -17.28
CA ASP A 600 24.72 -18.40 -16.16
C ASP A 600 23.21 -18.06 -16.13
N SER A 601 22.56 -18.12 -17.30
CA SER A 601 21.18 -17.64 -17.49
C SER A 601 20.34 -18.67 -18.25
N TYR A 602 19.01 -18.58 -18.14
CA TYR A 602 18.15 -19.55 -18.81
C TYR A 602 16.80 -19.03 -19.25
N SER A 603 16.14 -19.79 -20.16
CA SER A 603 14.76 -19.57 -20.59
C SER A 603 13.97 -20.87 -20.66
N THR A 604 12.77 -20.84 -20.10
CA THR A 604 11.76 -21.89 -20.27
C THR A 604 10.51 -21.37 -20.98
N MET A 605 10.61 -20.19 -21.60
CA MET A 605 9.51 -19.52 -22.31
C MET A 605 9.11 -20.24 -23.58
N GLU A 606 7.82 -20.32 -23.87
CA GLU A 606 7.30 -20.71 -25.17
C GLU A 606 7.61 -19.63 -26.22
N VAL A 607 8.29 -20.00 -27.31
CA VAL A 607 8.67 -19.08 -28.38
C VAL A 607 7.93 -19.44 -29.66
N VAL A 608 7.18 -18.47 -30.21
CA VAL A 608 6.44 -18.62 -31.46
C VAL A 608 6.89 -17.56 -32.45
N GLY A 609 7.58 -17.97 -33.50
CA GLY A 609 8.04 -17.08 -34.57
C GLY A 609 7.20 -17.19 -35.85
N GLY A 610 6.92 -16.05 -36.47
CA GLY A 610 6.27 -15.97 -37.78
C GLY A 610 7.22 -16.25 -38.95
N GLY A 611 6.71 -16.30 -40.15
CA GLY A 611 7.30 -16.90 -41.38
C GLY A 611 8.64 -16.39 -41.90
N GLN A 612 9.30 -15.41 -41.31
CA GLN A 612 10.61 -14.89 -41.77
C GLN A 612 11.60 -14.69 -40.58
N ALA A 613 11.31 -15.26 -39.43
CA ALA A 613 12.08 -14.99 -38.21
C ALA A 613 13.16 -16.05 -37.97
N GLU A 614 14.34 -15.62 -37.58
CA GLU A 614 15.28 -16.46 -36.84
C GLU A 614 14.70 -16.69 -35.44
N VAL A 615 14.38 -17.96 -35.15
CA VAL A 615 13.67 -18.34 -33.92
C VAL A 615 14.55 -19.23 -33.07
N GLY A 616 14.88 -18.77 -31.87
CA GLY A 616 15.65 -19.57 -30.92
C GLY A 616 14.98 -19.61 -29.54
N GLY A 617 15.10 -20.75 -28.88
CA GLY A 617 14.57 -20.90 -27.54
C GLY A 617 15.29 -20.02 -26.50
N PHE A 618 16.56 -19.60 -26.80
CA PHE A 618 17.34 -18.67 -26.01
C PHE A 618 17.66 -17.41 -26.81
N ILE A 619 18.27 -17.52 -27.99
CA ILE A 619 18.70 -16.39 -28.83
C ILE A 619 18.05 -16.42 -30.20
N GLY A 620 17.48 -15.32 -30.69
CA GLY A 620 17.02 -15.21 -32.07
C GLY A 620 18.20 -15.23 -33.05
N ILE A 621 19.08 -14.25 -32.99
CA ILE A 621 20.35 -14.21 -33.72
C ILE A 621 21.49 -13.70 -32.84
N ALA A 622 22.61 -14.41 -32.83
CA ALA A 622 23.86 -13.99 -32.19
C ALA A 622 24.81 -13.37 -33.22
N LYS A 623 25.23 -12.11 -33.04
CA LYS A 623 26.03 -11.41 -34.03
C LYS A 623 27.20 -10.60 -33.41
N GLY A 624 28.33 -10.62 -34.10
CA GLY A 624 29.51 -9.84 -33.70
C GLY A 624 30.22 -10.42 -32.45
N LEU A 625 30.93 -9.58 -31.70
CA LEU A 625 31.68 -9.97 -30.54
C LEU A 625 30.74 -10.21 -29.34
N ILE A 626 30.28 -11.43 -29.18
CA ILE A 626 29.45 -11.84 -28.05
C ILE A 626 30.06 -13.05 -27.34
N VAL A 627 29.78 -13.15 -26.04
CA VAL A 627 30.10 -14.32 -25.22
C VAL A 627 28.81 -14.83 -24.56
N VAL A 628 28.44 -16.07 -24.87
CA VAL A 628 27.30 -16.78 -24.27
C VAL A 628 27.79 -18.07 -23.65
N GLU A 629 27.68 -18.17 -22.35
CA GLU A 629 28.23 -19.32 -21.65
C GLU A 629 27.37 -19.83 -20.49
N ARG A 630 27.31 -21.14 -20.31
CA ARG A 630 26.57 -21.79 -19.23
C ARG A 630 25.10 -21.36 -19.16
N CYS A 631 24.46 -21.36 -20.33
CA CYS A 631 23.04 -20.97 -20.46
C CYS A 631 22.23 -22.19 -20.95
N PHE A 632 20.92 -22.21 -20.61
CA PHE A 632 20.04 -23.24 -21.19
C PHE A 632 18.71 -22.71 -21.70
N SER A 633 18.12 -23.43 -22.63
CA SER A 633 16.78 -23.27 -23.16
C SER A 633 16.00 -24.57 -23.06
N ALA A 634 14.80 -24.51 -22.47
CA ALA A 634 13.93 -25.68 -22.30
C ALA A 634 12.45 -25.38 -22.61
N GLY A 635 12.13 -24.21 -23.15
CA GLY A 635 10.78 -23.85 -23.60
C GLY A 635 10.43 -24.48 -24.94
N ALA A 636 9.15 -24.57 -25.25
CA ALA A 636 8.70 -24.98 -26.58
C ALA A 636 9.08 -23.90 -27.63
N VAL A 637 9.62 -24.33 -28.75
CA VAL A 637 10.02 -23.45 -29.85
C VAL A 637 9.28 -23.84 -31.11
N SER A 638 8.63 -22.91 -31.77
CA SER A 638 7.96 -23.10 -33.04
C SER A 638 8.28 -21.96 -34.03
N GLY A 639 8.74 -22.29 -35.21
CA GLY A 639 9.03 -21.40 -36.32
C GLY A 639 8.89 -22.15 -37.64
N THR A 640 8.58 -21.43 -38.71
CA THR A 640 8.42 -21.99 -40.05
C THR A 640 9.66 -21.80 -40.94
N HIS A 641 10.64 -21.05 -40.48
CA HIS A 641 11.88 -20.74 -41.17
C HIS A 641 12.98 -21.75 -40.83
N GLU A 642 13.87 -22.02 -41.78
CA GLU A 642 15.03 -22.90 -41.58
C GLU A 642 15.94 -22.47 -40.40
N ASN A 643 15.95 -21.16 -40.08
CA ASN A 643 16.65 -20.60 -38.94
C ASN A 643 15.85 -20.81 -37.64
N THR A 644 15.41 -22.00 -37.37
CA THR A 644 14.72 -22.36 -36.12
C THR A 644 15.55 -23.35 -35.31
N GLY A 645 15.97 -23.01 -34.11
CA GLY A 645 16.78 -23.87 -33.24
C GLY A 645 16.31 -23.79 -31.79
N ILE A 646 16.58 -24.90 -31.04
CA ILE A 646 16.16 -24.94 -29.62
C ILE A 646 16.91 -23.94 -28.74
N PHE A 647 18.17 -23.61 -29.10
CA PHE A 647 18.93 -22.59 -28.37
C PHE A 647 19.03 -21.31 -29.18
N ALA A 648 19.48 -21.35 -30.43
CA ALA A 648 19.60 -20.16 -31.26
C ALA A 648 18.92 -20.35 -32.64
N GLY A 649 18.27 -19.30 -33.15
CA GLY A 649 17.81 -19.30 -34.53
C GLY A 649 18.98 -19.25 -35.49
N ARG A 650 19.91 -18.34 -35.31
CA ARG A 650 21.13 -18.19 -36.09
C ARG A 650 22.30 -17.72 -35.23
N ILE A 651 23.49 -18.24 -35.53
CA ILE A 651 24.75 -17.79 -34.94
C ILE A 651 25.66 -17.29 -36.08
N ASP A 652 26.01 -16.02 -36.07
CA ASP A 652 26.87 -15.32 -37.01
C ASP A 652 28.30 -15.22 -36.40
N VAL A 653 29.15 -16.18 -36.70
CA VAL A 653 30.27 -16.55 -35.86
C VAL A 653 31.63 -15.90 -36.15
N ASN A 654 31.75 -14.86 -36.87
CA ASN A 654 33.11 -14.28 -37.05
C ASN A 654 33.77 -13.85 -35.72
N THR A 655 33.02 -13.72 -34.63
CA THR A 655 33.50 -13.31 -33.30
C THR A 655 32.62 -13.80 -32.14
N ALA A 656 31.55 -14.53 -32.41
CA ALA A 656 30.63 -15.00 -31.35
C ALA A 656 31.18 -16.29 -30.69
N ALA A 657 31.30 -16.26 -29.36
CA ALA A 657 31.63 -17.42 -28.56
C ALA A 657 30.38 -17.94 -27.83
N VAL A 658 29.88 -19.10 -28.23
CA VAL A 658 28.75 -19.79 -27.57
C VAL A 658 29.22 -21.13 -27.06
N SER A 659 29.37 -21.31 -25.77
CA SER A 659 29.98 -22.47 -25.17
C SER A 659 29.32 -22.92 -23.87
N SER A 660 29.40 -24.22 -23.61
CA SER A 660 28.84 -24.86 -22.40
C SER A 660 27.35 -24.58 -22.20
N CYS A 661 26.60 -24.51 -23.30
CA CYS A 661 25.17 -24.18 -23.31
C CYS A 661 24.32 -25.41 -23.64
N ILE A 662 23.06 -25.39 -23.21
CA ILE A 662 22.14 -26.55 -23.37
C ILE A 662 20.87 -26.07 -24.10
N GLY A 663 20.57 -26.76 -25.23
CA GLY A 663 19.28 -26.70 -25.90
C GLY A 663 18.49 -27.99 -25.63
N TRP A 664 17.42 -27.93 -24.86
CA TRP A 664 16.68 -29.10 -24.44
C TRP A 664 15.52 -29.43 -25.36
N SER A 665 15.78 -30.25 -26.37
CA SER A 665 14.78 -30.69 -27.36
C SER A 665 15.17 -32.04 -27.99
N ALA A 666 14.17 -32.88 -28.26
CA ALA A 666 14.34 -34.11 -29.01
C ALA A 666 14.39 -33.92 -30.54
N THR A 667 13.94 -32.78 -31.06
CA THR A 667 13.63 -32.61 -32.48
C THR A 667 14.29 -31.42 -33.16
N LEU A 668 14.65 -30.40 -32.40
CA LEU A 668 15.25 -29.17 -32.95
C LEU A 668 16.78 -29.19 -32.84
N PRO A 669 17.51 -28.70 -33.84
CA PRO A 669 18.95 -28.49 -33.72
C PRO A 669 19.27 -27.43 -32.65
N PHE A 670 20.54 -27.43 -32.18
CA PHE A 670 21.01 -26.38 -31.24
C PHE A 670 20.83 -24.99 -31.85
N ALA A 671 21.27 -24.79 -33.06
CA ALA A 671 21.01 -23.59 -33.86
C ALA A 671 20.40 -23.98 -35.22
N GLY A 672 19.45 -23.16 -35.72
CA GLY A 672 18.90 -23.38 -37.06
C GLY A 672 19.97 -23.20 -38.14
N THR A 673 20.78 -22.12 -38.03
CA THR A 673 21.92 -21.90 -38.93
C THR A 673 23.11 -21.39 -38.13
N THR A 674 24.32 -21.91 -38.50
CA THR A 674 25.61 -21.41 -38.03
C THR A 674 26.43 -21.02 -39.26
N VAL A 675 26.88 -19.77 -39.35
CA VAL A 675 27.71 -19.25 -40.45
C VAL A 675 29.18 -19.62 -40.21
N ASP A 676 29.97 -19.83 -41.24
CA ASP A 676 31.37 -20.37 -41.22
C ASP A 676 32.26 -19.75 -40.14
N GLY A 677 32.91 -20.59 -39.34
CA GLY A 677 33.76 -20.23 -38.22
C GLY A 677 33.44 -21.00 -36.94
N ALA A 678 32.90 -22.20 -37.03
CA ALA A 678 32.33 -23.04 -35.97
C ALA A 678 33.28 -23.39 -34.77
N GLU A 679 34.55 -22.96 -34.78
CA GLU A 679 35.46 -23.18 -33.65
C GLU A 679 35.06 -22.41 -32.35
N SER A 680 34.22 -21.39 -32.48
CA SER A 680 33.68 -20.61 -31.36
C SER A 680 32.35 -21.14 -30.80
N VAL A 681 31.74 -22.15 -31.45
CA VAL A 681 30.51 -22.78 -31.02
C VAL A 681 30.81 -24.23 -30.62
N LYS A 682 31.20 -24.44 -29.37
CA LYS A 682 31.70 -25.73 -28.89
C LYS A 682 31.25 -26.05 -27.48
N ASP A 683 31.38 -27.34 -27.17
CA ASP A 683 31.03 -27.87 -25.85
C ASP A 683 29.56 -27.57 -25.47
N ASN A 684 28.67 -27.57 -26.48
CA ASN A 684 27.24 -27.37 -26.30
C ASN A 684 26.49 -28.70 -26.43
N TYR A 685 25.33 -28.75 -25.78
CA TYR A 685 24.46 -29.92 -25.86
C TYR A 685 23.13 -29.56 -26.54
N ALA A 686 22.68 -30.41 -27.46
CA ALA A 686 21.33 -30.36 -28.01
C ALA A 686 20.72 -31.76 -27.97
N GLY A 687 19.61 -31.92 -27.26
CA GLY A 687 18.97 -33.22 -27.05
C GLY A 687 18.08 -33.19 -25.79
N ASN A 688 17.58 -34.36 -25.42
CA ASN A 688 16.75 -34.53 -24.23
C ASN A 688 17.07 -35.81 -23.45
N GLU A 689 18.31 -36.30 -23.55
CA GLU A 689 18.76 -37.47 -22.82
C GLU A 689 19.18 -37.11 -21.39
N GLY A 690 18.69 -37.87 -20.41
CA GLY A 690 18.94 -37.62 -19.01
C GLY A 690 18.12 -36.44 -18.46
N THR A 691 18.77 -35.55 -17.73
CA THR A 691 18.20 -34.30 -17.22
C THR A 691 19.06 -33.11 -17.63
N ILE A 692 18.48 -31.91 -17.62
CA ILE A 692 19.24 -30.67 -17.91
C ILE A 692 20.40 -30.53 -16.90
N SER A 693 20.14 -30.81 -15.61
CA SER A 693 21.17 -30.79 -14.56
C SER A 693 22.31 -31.81 -14.79
N SER A 694 22.02 -33.00 -15.31
CA SER A 694 23.05 -33.97 -15.64
C SER A 694 23.93 -33.49 -16.78
N GLN A 695 23.35 -32.83 -17.78
CA GLN A 695 24.14 -32.27 -18.90
C GLN A 695 24.92 -31.02 -18.41
N ALA A 696 24.36 -30.19 -17.57
CA ALA A 696 25.07 -29.05 -16.94
C ALA A 696 26.29 -29.55 -16.12
N THR A 697 26.14 -30.64 -15.37
CA THR A 697 27.24 -31.28 -14.65
C THR A 697 28.32 -31.75 -15.60
N THR A 698 27.96 -32.40 -16.70
CA THR A 698 28.89 -32.87 -17.73
C THR A 698 29.65 -31.72 -18.39
N LEU A 699 28.99 -30.57 -18.57
CA LEU A 699 29.58 -29.33 -19.10
C LEU A 699 30.37 -28.52 -18.06
N GLY A 700 30.47 -29.03 -16.84
CA GLY A 700 31.28 -28.42 -15.77
C GLY A 700 30.70 -27.12 -15.18
N TRP A 701 29.37 -27.00 -15.12
CA TRP A 701 28.75 -25.85 -14.51
C TRP A 701 29.04 -25.77 -13.01
N SER A 702 29.29 -24.56 -12.51
CA SER A 702 29.69 -24.34 -11.11
C SER A 702 28.50 -24.57 -10.15
N THR A 703 28.69 -25.42 -9.17
CA THR A 703 27.72 -25.59 -8.07
C THR A 703 27.69 -24.46 -7.09
N GLU A 704 28.55 -23.47 -7.20
CA GLU A 704 28.45 -22.20 -6.44
C GLU A 704 27.35 -21.29 -7.01
N VAL A 705 27.11 -21.39 -8.32
CA VAL A 705 26.11 -20.58 -9.04
C VAL A 705 24.78 -21.32 -9.17
N TRP A 706 24.86 -22.65 -9.40
CA TRP A 706 23.75 -23.50 -9.75
C TRP A 706 23.44 -24.56 -8.71
N ASP A 707 22.20 -24.74 -8.35
CA ASP A 707 21.71 -25.96 -7.72
C ASP A 707 21.38 -26.99 -8.83
N LEU A 708 22.19 -28.02 -8.93
CA LEU A 708 22.06 -29.08 -9.91
C LEU A 708 21.37 -30.33 -9.32
N SER A 709 20.77 -30.29 -8.18
CA SER A 709 20.14 -31.42 -7.49
C SER A 709 18.81 -31.86 -8.09
N GLY A 710 18.11 -30.97 -8.83
CA GLY A 710 16.86 -31.26 -9.51
C GLY A 710 17.04 -31.66 -10.98
N ASP A 711 15.93 -31.89 -11.71
CA ASP A 711 15.96 -32.21 -13.14
C ASP A 711 16.45 -31.03 -14.00
N ALA A 712 16.19 -29.83 -13.60
CA ALA A 712 16.70 -28.60 -14.21
C ALA A 712 17.51 -27.77 -13.21
N PRO A 713 18.62 -27.14 -13.67
CA PRO A 713 19.42 -26.24 -12.85
C PRO A 713 18.57 -25.07 -12.31
N LYS A 714 18.81 -24.69 -11.06
CA LYS A 714 18.25 -23.47 -10.44
C LYS A 714 19.39 -22.54 -10.05
N LEU A 715 19.22 -21.26 -10.26
CA LEU A 715 20.13 -20.24 -9.77
C LEU A 715 20.07 -20.17 -8.23
N LYS A 716 21.23 -20.05 -7.59
CA LYS A 716 21.38 -19.91 -6.13
C LYS A 716 21.34 -18.47 -5.69
#